data_1428fccfbec677ab6ee2549d77b543e8
#
_entry.id   1428fccfbec677ab6ee2549d77b543e8
#
_cell.length_a   1.000
_cell.length_b   1.000
_cell.length_c   1.000
_cell.angle_alpha   90.00
_cell.angle_beta   90.00
_cell.angle_gamma   90.00
#
_symmetry.space_group_name_H-M   'P 1'
#
loop_
_entity.id
_entity.type
_entity.pdbx_description
1 polymer ?
#
loop_
_entity_poly.entity_id
_entity_poly.type
_entity_poly.pdbx_seq_one_letter_code
_entity_poly.pdbx_strand_id
1 'polypeptide(L)'
;MLRSEVLFRITARAVVMLCVMLLCAAWAVGQKRGHITGVVRDGAGAPVQWVVVTATNQVTGKVQAAVSRPDGRYSIQLPAGAYRVAVRAPYVAKFEKSKAYGDFVIVRGDALENVIVTGTADTPLDIQVEKMEPEPGSQAQGAGPTAPDRVEVRDRWRLSFPEYDRYGDRGARGRDIPFRKGRWYDPYNQSVLKGDYPVIGNKTFMVLSAVSTSAVELRRTPTPSDVSSNRPGSAEFFGQPEALAVNETLQFTFELFRGDTVFKPRDWAIKITPTLSLPNYLNARETGVVNIDVRRGTNRTDTHFSLEEAFGEVKLRDVSENYDFVSLRAGIQPFVSDFRGFIFSDNNLGARLFGNFASNRYQFNVAYFSMLEKDTNSGLNRFDTRHQNVYVANLYGQDFLKKGYTIQASLHFNDDRRSVEFDRNGFLVRPALIGDVRPHSIKVGYLGLSGDGHLGRLNLTHSFYYAAGRDDRNPIAGRSVRVKSHMAAVEASVDKDYLRFRGSFFWAQGDSDPRDAKATGFDAIFDDPNFTGGQFSFWNRQGIRLTQTGVGLVHPNSILPSLRSSKTQGQANFVNPGIFIYNAGLDVEVTQRIKAVFNLNYLRFHRTEPLEYILFQNRIRKEIGYDYSLGVAYRPLLINNLTFTFGAALLRPGRGFRDIYTDRTRNCPASVSDFCTPDGVIIDPSKPLFSLFAQLKLIF
;
A
#
# COMPACT_ATOMS: atom_id res chain seq x y z
N MET A 1 25.23 27.64 -19.60
CA MET A 1 25.26 28.09 -18.21
C MET A 1 23.96 27.75 -17.44
N LEU A 2 22.76 27.90 -18.02
CA LEU A 2 21.52 27.52 -17.31
C LEU A 2 21.34 26.02 -16.97
N ARG A 3 22.00 25.13 -17.72
CA ARG A 3 21.91 23.65 -17.48
C ARG A 3 22.64 23.18 -16.22
N SER A 4 23.72 23.86 -15.81
CA SER A 4 24.49 23.50 -14.62
C SER A 4 23.82 23.94 -13.32
N GLU A 5 23.10 25.06 -13.32
CA GLU A 5 22.43 25.56 -12.12
C GLU A 5 21.18 24.74 -11.74
N VAL A 6 20.41 24.27 -12.72
CA VAL A 6 19.23 23.42 -12.45
C VAL A 6 19.66 22.06 -11.96
N LEU A 7 20.69 21.45 -12.56
CA LEU A 7 21.24 20.17 -12.08
C LEU A 7 21.84 20.31 -10.68
N PHE A 8 22.53 21.41 -10.40
CA PHE A 8 23.11 21.70 -9.09
C PHE A 8 22.03 21.90 -8.02
N ARG A 9 20.92 22.60 -8.35
CA ARG A 9 19.81 22.80 -7.40
C ARG A 9 19.02 21.53 -7.13
N ILE A 10 18.92 20.61 -8.09
CA ILE A 10 18.23 19.33 -7.94
C ILE A 10 19.10 18.33 -7.19
N THR A 11 20.38 18.22 -7.55
CA THR A 11 21.34 17.40 -6.82
C THR A 11 21.53 17.92 -5.39
N ALA A 12 21.57 19.24 -5.18
CA ALA A 12 21.63 19.82 -3.84
C ALA A 12 20.38 19.48 -3.00
N ARG A 13 19.16 19.53 -3.57
CA ARG A 13 17.92 19.17 -2.87
C ARG A 13 17.84 17.67 -2.59
N ALA A 14 18.23 16.83 -3.54
CA ALA A 14 18.30 15.38 -3.35
C ALA A 14 19.36 15.00 -2.32
N VAL A 15 20.51 15.65 -2.34
CA VAL A 15 21.60 15.49 -1.33
C VAL A 15 21.16 16.01 0.03
N VAL A 16 20.46 17.14 0.10
CA VAL A 16 19.91 17.66 1.37
C VAL A 16 18.86 16.70 1.94
N MET A 17 18.00 16.14 1.09
CA MET A 17 17.01 15.15 1.52
C MET A 17 17.68 13.83 1.97
N LEU A 18 18.71 13.39 1.28
CA LEU A 18 19.53 12.24 1.67
C LEU A 18 20.37 12.53 2.94
N CYS A 19 20.92 13.74 3.08
CA CYS A 19 21.63 14.16 4.28
C CYS A 19 20.69 14.32 5.48
N VAL A 20 19.48 14.83 5.30
CA VAL A 20 18.47 14.86 6.36
C VAL A 20 18.06 13.44 6.76
N MET A 21 17.92 12.52 5.81
CA MET A 21 17.68 11.11 6.11
C MET A 21 18.84 10.45 6.85
N LEU A 22 20.09 10.73 6.45
CA LEU A 22 21.30 10.22 7.10
C LEU A 22 21.56 10.86 8.48
N LEU A 23 21.26 12.14 8.65
CA LEU A 23 21.34 12.83 9.93
C LEU A 23 20.30 12.31 10.93
N CYS A 24 19.09 12.00 10.49
CA CYS A 24 18.08 11.35 11.32
C CYS A 24 18.51 9.92 11.74
N ALA A 25 19.26 9.22 10.90
CA ALA A 25 19.81 7.92 11.23
C ALA A 25 21.05 8.01 12.16
N ALA A 26 21.86 9.05 12.03
CA ALA A 26 23.07 9.25 12.84
C ALA A 26 22.77 9.66 14.30
N TRP A 27 21.61 10.22 14.58
CA TRP A 27 21.19 10.56 15.95
C TRP A 27 20.76 9.33 16.78
N ALA A 28 20.66 8.15 16.19
CA ALA A 28 20.35 6.91 16.88
C ALA A 28 21.60 6.16 17.43
N VAL A 29 22.78 6.63 17.15
CA VAL A 29 24.03 5.96 17.53
C VAL A 29 24.72 6.77 18.64
N GLY A 30 24.69 6.25 19.90
CA GLY A 30 25.67 6.64 20.90
C GLY A 30 25.21 7.08 22.28
N GLN A 31 23.95 6.93 22.68
CA GLN A 31 23.67 7.10 24.13
C GLN A 31 24.06 5.87 24.91
N LYS A 32 25.03 6.05 25.86
CA LYS A 32 25.37 5.03 26.87
C LYS A 32 24.09 4.65 27.63
N ARG A 33 23.79 3.36 27.72
CA ARG A 33 22.59 2.83 28.37
C ARG A 33 23.01 2.08 29.63
N GLY A 34 22.32 2.34 30.75
CA GLY A 34 22.40 1.56 31.96
C GLY A 34 21.12 0.74 32.18
N HIS A 35 21.08 -0.04 33.24
CA HIS A 35 19.91 -0.84 33.61
C HIS A 35 19.46 -0.47 35.02
N ILE A 36 18.13 -0.44 35.24
CA ILE A 36 17.53 -0.59 36.57
C ILE A 36 17.20 -2.08 36.73
N THR A 37 17.77 -2.72 37.72
CA THR A 37 17.57 -4.15 37.99
C THR A 37 17.14 -4.35 39.44
N GLY A 38 16.29 -5.32 39.71
CA GLY A 38 15.87 -5.62 41.07
C GLY A 38 14.91 -6.81 41.16
N VAL A 39 14.41 -7.05 42.37
CA VAL A 39 13.43 -8.11 42.66
C VAL A 39 12.17 -7.48 43.24
N VAL A 40 11.00 -7.88 42.72
CA VAL A 40 9.71 -7.52 43.29
C VAL A 40 9.28 -8.60 44.27
N ARG A 41 8.96 -8.20 45.49
CA ARG A 41 8.55 -9.09 46.59
C ARG A 41 7.23 -8.61 47.21
N ASP A 42 6.48 -9.51 47.80
CA ASP A 42 5.31 -9.16 48.62
C ASP A 42 5.72 -8.80 50.04
N GLY A 43 4.71 -8.47 50.90
CA GLY A 43 4.93 -8.13 52.29
C GLY A 43 5.51 -9.25 53.15
N ALA A 44 5.44 -10.49 52.69
CA ALA A 44 6.04 -11.68 53.32
C ALA A 44 7.43 -12.01 52.79
N GLY A 45 7.96 -11.23 51.81
CA GLY A 45 9.27 -11.43 51.19
C GLY A 45 9.28 -12.43 50.02
N ALA A 46 8.14 -12.99 49.63
CA ALA A 46 8.05 -13.89 48.49
C ALA A 46 8.14 -13.14 47.18
N PRO A 47 8.75 -13.71 46.09
CA PRO A 47 8.84 -13.05 44.81
C PRO A 47 7.47 -12.97 44.15
N VAL A 48 7.15 -11.79 43.59
CA VAL A 48 5.88 -11.54 42.87
C VAL A 48 6.15 -11.43 41.40
N GLN A 49 5.50 -12.31 40.62
CA GLN A 49 5.54 -12.29 39.17
C GLN A 49 4.47 -11.36 38.55
N TRP A 50 4.71 -10.93 37.33
CA TRP A 50 3.77 -10.14 36.50
C TRP A 50 3.50 -8.71 37.02
N VAL A 51 4.37 -8.18 37.87
CA VAL A 51 4.26 -6.79 38.29
C VAL A 51 4.91 -5.88 37.26
N VAL A 52 4.18 -4.91 36.77
CA VAL A 52 4.68 -3.94 35.77
C VAL A 52 5.41 -2.81 36.52
N VAL A 53 6.71 -2.72 36.34
CA VAL A 53 7.56 -1.65 36.84
C VAL A 53 7.81 -0.66 35.72
N THR A 54 7.49 0.62 35.92
CA THR A 54 7.65 1.69 34.93
C THR A 54 8.74 2.67 35.37
N ALA A 55 9.56 3.12 34.43
CA ALA A 55 10.57 4.18 34.65
C ALA A 55 10.27 5.35 33.70
N THR A 56 9.95 6.49 34.25
CA THR A 56 9.65 7.73 33.48
C THR A 56 10.83 8.67 33.59
N ASN A 57 11.44 9.05 32.46
CA ASN A 57 12.49 10.04 32.43
C ASN A 57 11.96 11.42 32.83
N GLN A 58 12.55 12.04 33.86
CA GLN A 58 12.00 13.29 34.41
C GLN A 58 12.20 14.52 33.53
N VAL A 59 13.16 14.46 32.59
CA VAL A 59 13.42 15.57 31.66
C VAL A 59 12.61 15.41 30.37
N THR A 60 12.59 14.19 29.82
CA THR A 60 11.98 13.95 28.50
C THR A 60 10.54 13.42 28.58
N GLY A 61 10.06 13.02 29.74
CA GLY A 61 8.75 12.39 29.95
C GLY A 61 8.63 10.98 29.33
N LYS A 62 9.71 10.43 28.76
CA LYS A 62 9.68 9.08 28.17
C LYS A 62 9.52 8.02 29.25
N VAL A 63 8.58 7.10 29.03
CA VAL A 63 8.30 5.97 29.91
C VAL A 63 8.86 4.69 29.31
N GLN A 64 9.56 3.89 30.10
CA GLN A 64 9.91 2.51 29.79
C GLN A 64 9.41 1.60 30.91
N ALA A 65 9.11 0.33 30.57
CA ALA A 65 8.55 -0.61 31.53
C ALA A 65 9.20 -1.97 31.40
N ALA A 66 9.24 -2.71 32.47
CA ALA A 66 9.54 -4.13 32.51
C ALA A 66 8.52 -4.86 33.41
N VAL A 67 8.41 -6.16 33.22
CA VAL A 67 7.53 -7.02 34.04
C VAL A 67 8.39 -7.98 34.84
N SER A 68 8.06 -8.17 36.12
CA SER A 68 8.75 -9.12 36.96
C SER A 68 8.51 -10.56 36.49
N ARG A 69 9.60 -11.34 36.47
CA ARG A 69 9.63 -12.76 36.09
C ARG A 69 9.07 -13.64 37.23
N PRO A 70 8.91 -14.97 37.01
CA PRO A 70 8.48 -15.88 38.11
C PRO A 70 9.35 -15.84 39.36
N ASP A 71 10.61 -15.49 39.24
CA ASP A 71 11.56 -15.32 40.35
C ASP A 71 11.51 -13.88 40.95
N GLY A 72 10.55 -13.06 40.54
CA GLY A 72 10.38 -11.66 40.94
C GLY A 72 11.36 -10.68 40.29
N ARG A 73 12.38 -11.14 39.55
CA ARG A 73 13.40 -10.25 38.96
C ARG A 73 12.85 -9.45 37.78
N TYR A 74 13.31 -8.19 37.67
CA TYR A 74 13.05 -7.32 36.53
C TYR A 74 14.31 -6.56 36.10
N SER A 75 14.33 -6.09 34.84
CA SER A 75 15.42 -5.26 34.33
C SER A 75 14.84 -4.29 33.27
N ILE A 76 15.17 -3.00 33.43
CA ILE A 76 14.77 -1.94 32.51
C ILE A 76 16.03 -1.29 31.93
N GLN A 77 16.23 -1.38 30.62
CA GLN A 77 17.37 -0.73 29.95
C GLN A 77 17.01 0.73 29.62
N LEU A 78 17.81 1.68 30.12
CA LEU A 78 17.54 3.11 30.07
C LEU A 78 18.76 3.92 29.60
N PRO A 79 18.58 5.01 28.85
CA PRO A 79 19.61 6.03 28.71
C PRO A 79 20.02 6.61 30.07
N ALA A 80 21.24 7.13 30.17
CA ALA A 80 21.67 7.83 31.39
C ALA A 80 20.72 9.02 31.68
N GLY A 81 20.32 9.19 32.93
CA GLY A 81 19.40 10.25 33.36
C GLY A 81 18.70 10.00 34.69
N ALA A 82 17.86 10.94 35.09
CA ALA A 82 17.03 10.84 36.31
C ALA A 82 15.64 10.31 35.94
N TYR A 83 15.15 9.33 36.70
CA TYR A 83 13.91 8.62 36.44
C TYR A 83 12.99 8.60 37.66
N ARG A 84 11.71 8.65 37.38
CA ARG A 84 10.63 8.31 38.30
C ARG A 84 10.25 6.84 38.09
N VAL A 85 10.38 6.00 39.11
CA VAL A 85 10.03 4.58 39.05
C VAL A 85 8.73 4.34 39.80
N ALA A 86 7.78 3.65 39.15
CA ALA A 86 6.48 3.34 39.75
C ALA A 86 6.04 1.92 39.38
N VAL A 87 5.12 1.39 40.19
CA VAL A 87 4.45 0.10 39.94
C VAL A 87 3.00 0.39 39.51
N ARG A 88 2.49 -0.36 38.53
CA ARG A 88 1.10 -0.21 38.08
C ARG A 88 0.13 -1.04 38.90
N ALA A 89 -1.12 -0.53 39.02
CA ALA A 89 -2.24 -1.28 39.58
C ALA A 89 -2.33 -2.70 38.96
N PRO A 90 -2.75 -3.74 39.70
CA PRO A 90 -3.38 -3.67 41.01
C PRO A 90 -2.42 -3.70 42.21
N TYR A 91 -1.18 -3.30 42.04
CA TYR A 91 -0.18 -3.31 43.10
C TYR A 91 0.19 -1.90 43.52
N VAL A 92 0.42 -1.71 44.84
CA VAL A 92 1.01 -0.50 45.41
C VAL A 92 2.43 -0.82 45.80
N ALA A 93 3.38 0.02 45.39
CA ALA A 93 4.78 -0.17 45.72
C ALA A 93 5.15 0.45 47.05
N LYS A 94 5.95 -0.30 47.87
CA LYS A 94 6.73 0.20 48.99
C LYS A 94 8.19 0.09 48.62
N PHE A 95 8.89 1.22 48.49
CA PHE A 95 10.30 1.22 48.17
C PHE A 95 11.11 1.19 49.45
N GLU A 96 11.94 0.16 49.62
CA GLU A 96 12.87 0.10 50.75
C GLU A 96 14.12 0.97 50.48
N LYS A 97 14.63 1.62 51.54
CA LYS A 97 15.90 2.34 51.50
C LYS A 97 17.05 1.38 51.17
N SER A 98 17.60 1.50 49.98
CA SER A 98 18.90 0.87 49.69
C SER A 98 20.01 1.79 50.16
N LYS A 99 21.06 1.22 50.83
CA LYS A 99 22.25 1.96 51.26
C LYS A 99 23.03 2.67 50.13
N ALA A 100 22.71 2.40 48.91
CA ALA A 100 23.33 3.00 47.72
C ALA A 100 22.73 4.37 47.34
N TYR A 101 21.57 4.72 47.84
CA TYR A 101 20.92 6.00 47.57
C TYR A 101 20.84 6.76 48.90
N GLY A 102 21.61 7.81 49.05
CA GLY A 102 21.61 8.65 50.25
C GLY A 102 20.19 9.01 50.77
N ASP A 103 20.07 9.74 51.88
CA ASP A 103 18.85 9.99 52.65
C ASP A 103 17.58 10.31 51.83
N PHE A 104 16.84 9.29 51.40
CA PHE A 104 15.53 9.44 50.73
C PHE A 104 14.40 9.30 51.76
N VAL A 105 13.54 10.29 51.81
CA VAL A 105 12.29 10.24 52.55
C VAL A 105 11.30 9.36 51.79
N ILE A 106 10.84 8.27 52.42
CA ILE A 106 9.74 7.46 51.88
C ILE A 106 8.46 8.29 52.03
N VAL A 107 8.00 8.89 50.90
CA VAL A 107 6.67 9.42 50.81
C VAL A 107 5.79 8.24 50.45
N ARG A 108 4.71 8.02 51.20
CA ARG A 108 3.64 7.07 50.93
C ARG A 108 3.00 7.51 49.58
N GLY A 109 3.47 6.94 48.48
CA GLY A 109 3.07 7.31 47.12
C GLY A 109 3.57 6.27 46.15
N ASP A 110 2.84 6.11 45.03
CA ASP A 110 2.97 5.04 44.04
C ASP A 110 4.27 5.10 43.20
N ALA A 111 5.24 5.97 43.54
CA ALA A 111 6.44 6.18 42.73
C ALA A 111 7.65 6.64 43.55
N LEU A 112 8.84 6.18 43.14
CA LEU A 112 10.14 6.66 43.61
C LEU A 112 10.71 7.67 42.60
N GLU A 113 10.98 8.90 43.07
CA GLU A 113 11.52 9.98 42.26
C GLU A 113 13.07 9.97 42.26
N ASN A 114 13.67 10.59 41.25
CA ASN A 114 15.15 10.83 41.17
C ASN A 114 16.03 9.57 41.19
N VAL A 115 15.57 8.48 40.60
CA VAL A 115 16.42 7.30 40.37
C VAL A 115 17.44 7.62 39.28
N ILE A 116 18.72 7.72 39.62
CA ILE A 116 19.77 8.10 38.65
C ILE A 116 20.32 6.85 37.99
N VAL A 117 20.21 6.81 36.67
CA VAL A 117 20.84 5.77 35.83
C VAL A 117 22.12 6.33 35.22
N THR A 118 23.25 5.71 35.56
CA THR A 118 24.55 6.03 34.96
C THR A 118 24.77 5.06 33.79
N GLY A 119 25.14 5.54 32.61
CA GLY A 119 25.27 4.70 31.40
C GLY A 119 26.37 3.62 31.46
N THR A 120 26.90 3.30 32.64
CA THR A 120 28.09 2.41 32.85
C THR A 120 27.89 1.33 33.90
N ALA A 121 26.86 1.39 34.72
CA ALA A 121 26.61 0.42 35.79
C ALA A 121 25.10 0.16 35.95
N ASP A 122 24.79 -1.03 36.46
CA ASP A 122 23.42 -1.38 36.84
C ASP A 122 23.00 -0.63 38.10
N THR A 123 21.79 -0.13 38.14
CA THR A 123 21.18 0.53 39.28
C THR A 123 20.26 -0.47 39.98
N PRO A 124 20.66 -1.07 41.11
CA PRO A 124 19.84 -2.05 41.83
C PRO A 124 18.69 -1.34 42.55
N LEU A 125 17.46 -1.83 42.37
CA LEU A 125 16.26 -1.31 43.02
C LEU A 125 15.29 -2.46 43.30
N ASP A 126 15.23 -2.91 44.56
CA ASP A 126 14.24 -3.89 45.00
C ASP A 126 12.93 -3.20 45.36
N ILE A 127 11.81 -3.84 45.05
CA ILE A 127 10.47 -3.27 45.21
C ILE A 127 9.61 -4.23 46.02
N GLN A 128 9.06 -3.75 47.13
CA GLN A 128 8.02 -4.47 47.87
C GLN A 128 6.64 -4.00 47.35
N VAL A 129 5.73 -4.93 47.07
CA VAL A 129 4.41 -4.63 46.56
C VAL A 129 3.33 -5.21 47.46
N GLU A 130 2.21 -4.51 47.57
CA GLU A 130 1.01 -4.95 48.22
C GLU A 130 -0.14 -4.95 47.21
N LYS A 131 -0.94 -6.03 47.14
CA LYS A 131 -2.04 -6.12 46.23
C LYS A 131 -3.18 -5.24 46.78
N MET A 132 -3.68 -4.32 45.96
CA MET A 132 -4.88 -3.55 46.27
C MET A 132 -6.09 -4.49 46.25
N GLU A 133 -6.87 -4.54 47.34
CA GLU A 133 -8.19 -5.13 47.31
C GLU A 133 -9.12 -4.19 46.52
N PRO A 134 -9.87 -4.71 45.51
CA PRO A 134 -10.80 -3.86 44.79
C PRO A 134 -11.90 -3.37 45.69
N GLU A 135 -12.16 -2.06 45.73
CA GLU A 135 -13.38 -1.55 46.39
C GLU A 135 -14.62 -2.21 45.76
N PRO A 136 -15.60 -2.62 46.60
CA PRO A 136 -16.80 -3.27 46.10
C PRO A 136 -17.60 -2.30 45.22
N GLY A 137 -17.54 -2.47 43.90
CA GLY A 137 -18.32 -1.68 42.95
C GLY A 137 -17.61 -1.27 41.68
N SER A 138 -16.28 -1.34 41.57
CA SER A 138 -15.57 -1.07 40.33
C SER A 138 -15.36 -2.36 39.54
N GLN A 139 -16.23 -2.67 38.58
CA GLN A 139 -15.91 -3.62 37.53
C GLN A 139 -14.86 -2.96 36.62
N ALA A 140 -13.59 -3.21 36.91
CA ALA A 140 -12.54 -2.95 35.95
C ALA A 140 -12.80 -3.82 34.72
N GLN A 141 -13.26 -3.23 33.63
CA GLN A 141 -13.21 -3.88 32.32
C GLN A 141 -11.75 -4.24 32.05
N GLY A 142 -11.45 -5.54 32.11
CA GLY A 142 -10.12 -6.07 32.00
C GLY A 142 -9.49 -5.66 30.67
N ALA A 143 -8.45 -4.84 30.76
CA ALA A 143 -7.44 -4.83 29.75
C ALA A 143 -6.82 -6.24 29.77
N GLY A 144 -7.01 -7.00 28.69
CA GLY A 144 -6.38 -8.29 28.53
C GLY A 144 -4.86 -8.16 28.70
N PRO A 145 -4.12 -9.24 29.05
CA PRO A 145 -2.70 -9.18 29.33
C PRO A 145 -1.95 -8.59 28.14
N THR A 146 -1.45 -7.38 28.33
CA THR A 146 -0.59 -6.72 27.33
C THR A 146 0.72 -7.51 27.32
N ALA A 147 1.07 -8.09 26.19
CA ALA A 147 2.31 -8.83 26.03
C ALA A 147 3.49 -7.93 26.46
N PRO A 148 4.47 -8.45 27.20
CA PRO A 148 5.54 -7.66 27.82
C PRO A 148 6.44 -6.90 26.85
N ASP A 149 6.38 -7.22 25.57
CA ASP A 149 7.22 -6.62 24.53
C ASP A 149 6.57 -5.48 23.76
N ARG A 150 5.36 -5.07 24.12
CA ARG A 150 4.68 -3.97 23.43
C ARG A 150 5.06 -2.63 24.00
N VAL A 151 5.86 -1.88 23.23
CA VAL A 151 6.04 -0.45 23.47
C VAL A 151 4.70 0.26 23.19
N GLU A 152 4.25 1.07 24.13
CA GLU A 152 3.04 1.85 23.97
C GLU A 152 3.23 2.88 22.85
N VAL A 153 2.49 2.70 21.75
CA VAL A 153 2.51 3.60 20.61
C VAL A 153 1.41 4.63 20.81
N ARG A 154 1.73 5.92 20.61
CA ARG A 154 0.72 6.98 20.56
C ARG A 154 -0.09 6.82 19.30
N ASP A 155 -1.36 6.58 19.45
CA ASP A 155 -2.35 6.59 18.38
C ASP A 155 -3.69 7.09 18.87
N ARG A 156 -4.61 7.38 17.96
CA ARG A 156 -5.91 7.93 18.29
C ARG A 156 -6.85 6.94 19.00
N TRP A 157 -6.62 5.65 18.85
CA TRP A 157 -7.42 4.59 19.47
C TRP A 157 -7.19 4.48 20.98
N ARG A 158 -6.09 5.06 21.47
CA ARG A 158 -5.71 5.07 22.88
C ARG A 158 -5.97 6.40 23.58
N LEU A 159 -6.62 7.33 22.90
CA LEU A 159 -7.09 8.55 23.52
C LEU A 159 -8.29 8.24 24.43
N SER A 160 -8.33 8.87 25.58
CA SER A 160 -9.49 8.81 26.47
C SER A 160 -10.71 9.48 25.84
N PHE A 161 -11.90 9.17 26.34
CA PHE A 161 -13.13 9.77 25.84
C PHE A 161 -13.15 11.29 26.02
N PRO A 162 -13.76 12.04 25.05
CA PRO A 162 -13.92 13.47 25.18
C PRO A 162 -14.83 13.87 26.36
N GLU A 163 -14.58 15.05 26.91
CA GLU A 163 -15.37 15.62 28.01
C GLU A 163 -16.66 16.24 27.49
N TYR A 164 -17.56 15.42 26.95
CA TYR A 164 -18.90 15.81 26.60
C TYR A 164 -19.88 14.65 26.82
N ASP A 165 -21.14 14.97 27.14
CA ASP A 165 -22.16 13.94 27.28
C ASP A 165 -22.64 13.46 25.91
N ARG A 166 -22.11 12.34 25.44
CA ARG A 166 -22.46 11.70 24.16
C ARG A 166 -23.92 11.20 24.16
N TYR A 167 -24.46 10.93 25.28
CA TYR A 167 -25.78 10.28 25.44
C TYR A 167 -26.87 11.22 25.93
N GLY A 168 -26.58 12.50 26.18
CA GLY A 168 -27.49 13.49 26.74
C GLY A 168 -27.88 13.18 28.18
N ASP A 169 -28.19 14.14 29.00
CA ASP A 169 -28.69 14.17 30.38
C ASP A 169 -28.58 12.91 31.29
N ARG A 170 -27.77 11.94 30.93
CA ARG A 170 -27.55 10.73 31.71
C ARG A 170 -26.48 10.87 32.80
N GLY A 171 -26.16 12.10 33.13
CA GLY A 171 -25.26 12.43 34.23
C GLY A 171 -23.80 12.05 34.02
N ALA A 172 -22.92 12.54 34.81
CA ALA A 172 -21.48 12.53 34.79
C ALA A 172 -20.79 11.13 34.76
N ARG A 173 -21.24 10.20 33.92
CA ARG A 173 -20.65 8.87 33.79
C ARG A 173 -19.34 8.83 33.00
N GLY A 174 -18.93 9.93 32.41
CA GLY A 174 -17.69 9.99 31.61
C GLY A 174 -16.48 10.53 32.35
N ARG A 175 -16.60 10.82 33.67
CA ARG A 175 -15.50 11.43 34.43
C ARG A 175 -14.43 10.46 34.91
N ASP A 176 -14.69 9.17 34.82
CA ASP A 176 -13.78 8.15 35.35
C ASP A 176 -12.59 7.82 34.43
N ILE A 177 -12.62 8.32 33.21
CA ILE A 177 -11.53 8.07 32.24
C ILE A 177 -10.79 9.38 32.05
N PRO A 178 -9.53 9.48 32.49
CA PRO A 178 -8.74 10.67 32.30
C PRO A 178 -8.57 10.95 30.80
N PHE A 179 -8.93 12.15 30.37
CA PHE A 179 -8.68 12.60 29.02
C PHE A 179 -7.75 13.82 29.02
N ARG A 180 -7.05 14.02 27.92
CA ARG A 180 -6.19 15.17 27.74
C ARG A 180 -6.73 16.01 26.57
N LYS A 181 -7.17 17.21 26.84
CA LYS A 181 -7.60 18.16 25.82
C LYS A 181 -6.41 18.43 24.89
N GLY A 182 -6.57 18.13 23.62
CA GLY A 182 -5.57 18.36 22.61
C GLY A 182 -5.62 19.76 22.04
N ARG A 183 -4.60 20.07 21.24
CA ARG A 183 -4.58 21.26 20.38
C ARG A 183 -5.01 20.86 18.99
N TRP A 184 -5.57 21.78 18.21
CA TRP A 184 -6.08 21.50 16.86
C TRP A 184 -5.02 20.90 15.92
N TYR A 185 -3.74 21.20 16.14
CA TYR A 185 -2.62 20.72 15.34
C TYR A 185 -2.00 19.41 15.88
N ASP A 186 -2.43 18.90 17.02
CA ASP A 186 -1.89 17.68 17.61
C ASP A 186 -2.85 16.50 17.38
N PRO A 187 -2.55 15.62 16.41
CA PRO A 187 -3.42 14.50 16.07
C PRO A 187 -3.44 13.40 17.14
N TYR A 188 -2.54 13.44 18.11
CA TYR A 188 -2.41 12.43 19.17
C TYR A 188 -3.21 12.77 20.44
N ASN A 189 -3.69 13.99 20.53
CA ASN A 189 -4.61 14.40 21.58
C ASN A 189 -6.01 14.62 21.01
N GLN A 190 -6.99 14.72 21.88
CA GLN A 190 -8.37 14.92 21.46
C GLN A 190 -8.54 16.26 20.73
N SER A 191 -9.14 16.21 19.57
CA SER A 191 -9.33 17.36 18.70
C SER A 191 -10.66 17.31 17.97
N VAL A 192 -11.33 18.43 17.88
CA VAL A 192 -12.57 18.57 17.09
C VAL A 192 -12.33 18.22 15.61
N LEU A 193 -11.14 18.50 15.08
CA LEU A 193 -10.78 18.21 13.70
C LEU A 193 -10.53 16.72 13.43
N LYS A 194 -10.53 15.90 14.45
CA LYS A 194 -10.29 14.46 14.34
C LYS A 194 -11.50 13.62 14.78
N GLY A 195 -12.66 14.27 14.92
CA GLY A 195 -13.93 13.60 15.26
C GLY A 195 -14.04 13.19 16.72
N ASP A 196 -13.26 13.78 17.62
CA ASP A 196 -13.35 13.46 19.05
C ASP A 196 -14.49 14.20 19.76
N TYR A 197 -14.87 15.36 19.23
CA TYR A 197 -15.98 16.18 19.71
C TYR A 197 -16.99 16.44 18.59
N PRO A 198 -18.29 16.47 18.88
CA PRO A 198 -19.27 16.84 17.89
C PRO A 198 -19.13 18.33 17.50
N VAL A 199 -19.33 18.62 16.22
CA VAL A 199 -19.33 19.98 15.67
C VAL A 199 -20.75 20.56 15.56
N ILE A 200 -21.77 19.69 15.43
CA ILE A 200 -23.18 20.07 15.35
C ILE A 200 -24.00 19.13 16.23
N GLY A 201 -24.72 19.69 17.21
CA GLY A 201 -25.47 18.91 18.16
C GLY A 201 -24.57 17.92 18.93
N ASN A 202 -25.10 16.73 19.27
CA ASN A 202 -24.39 15.73 20.09
C ASN A 202 -23.88 14.52 19.29
N LYS A 203 -24.12 14.45 17.97
CA LYS A 203 -23.85 13.25 17.16
C LYS A 203 -23.26 13.51 15.79
N THR A 204 -22.97 14.76 15.44
CA THR A 204 -22.35 15.09 14.14
C THR A 204 -20.89 15.49 14.35
N PHE A 205 -19.99 14.76 13.73
CA PHE A 205 -18.54 14.87 13.89
C PHE A 205 -17.89 15.25 12.58
N MET A 206 -16.74 15.89 12.68
CA MET A 206 -15.91 16.28 11.52
C MET A 206 -14.52 15.67 11.62
N VAL A 207 -14.01 15.16 10.51
CA VAL A 207 -12.62 14.69 10.42
C VAL A 207 -11.94 15.42 9.28
N LEU A 208 -10.81 16.05 9.59
CA LEU A 208 -9.87 16.59 8.62
C LEU A 208 -8.60 15.76 8.63
N SER A 209 -8.12 15.40 7.45
CA SER A 209 -6.84 14.71 7.28
C SER A 209 -6.08 15.33 6.11
N ALA A 210 -4.78 15.39 6.25
CA ALA A 210 -3.87 15.81 5.18
C ALA A 210 -2.80 14.72 5.03
N VAL A 211 -2.55 14.30 3.80
CA VAL A 211 -1.52 13.31 3.48
C VAL A 211 -0.58 13.91 2.44
N SER A 212 0.70 13.94 2.76
CA SER A 212 1.79 14.25 1.83
C SER A 212 2.55 12.99 1.53
N THR A 213 2.74 12.70 0.25
CA THR A 213 3.53 11.56 -0.23
C THR A 213 4.57 12.05 -1.21
N SER A 214 5.83 12.04 -0.78
CA SER A 214 7.00 12.41 -1.59
C SER A 214 7.72 11.14 -2.00
N ALA A 215 7.97 10.95 -3.29
CA ALA A 215 8.68 9.80 -3.82
C ALA A 215 9.79 10.22 -4.79
N VAL A 216 10.91 9.54 -4.71
CA VAL A 216 12.04 9.66 -5.65
C VAL A 216 12.36 8.25 -6.15
N GLU A 217 12.47 8.08 -7.45
CA GLU A 217 12.79 6.81 -8.07
C GLU A 217 13.82 6.96 -9.19
N LEU A 218 14.89 6.19 -9.09
CA LEU A 218 15.85 5.97 -10.16
C LEU A 218 15.57 4.59 -10.77
N ARG A 219 15.31 4.54 -12.06
CA ARG A 219 14.94 3.29 -12.73
C ARG A 219 15.61 3.14 -14.09
N ARG A 220 15.75 1.91 -14.51
CA ARG A 220 16.13 1.53 -15.87
C ARG A 220 15.07 0.59 -16.42
N THR A 221 14.40 1.03 -17.49
CA THR A 221 13.40 0.26 -18.23
C THR A 221 13.79 0.17 -19.70
N PRO A 222 13.31 -0.82 -20.46
CA PRO A 222 13.47 -0.80 -21.89
C PRO A 222 12.80 0.44 -22.46
N THR A 223 13.49 1.14 -23.35
CA THR A 223 12.96 2.33 -24.01
C THR A 223 12.82 2.05 -25.50
N PRO A 224 11.70 1.50 -25.95
CA PRO A 224 11.50 1.21 -27.36
C PRO A 224 11.37 2.50 -28.16
N SER A 225 12.09 2.57 -29.26
CA SER A 225 12.06 3.68 -30.19
C SER A 225 11.10 3.37 -31.34
N ASP A 226 9.81 3.31 -31.02
CA ASP A 226 8.78 2.96 -31.99
C ASP A 226 8.36 4.10 -32.91
N VAL A 227 8.69 5.33 -32.57
CA VAL A 227 8.25 6.54 -33.28
C VAL A 227 9.44 7.35 -33.84
N SER A 228 10.68 6.94 -33.62
CA SER A 228 11.84 7.64 -34.16
C SER A 228 11.91 7.50 -35.69
N SER A 229 11.49 8.55 -36.38
CA SER A 229 11.62 8.63 -37.83
C SER A 229 13.05 8.93 -38.30
N ASN A 230 13.85 9.60 -37.48
CA ASN A 230 15.15 10.12 -37.87
C ASN A 230 16.32 9.19 -37.54
N ARG A 231 16.15 8.30 -36.55
CA ARG A 231 17.17 7.32 -36.15
C ARG A 231 16.48 6.02 -35.73
N PRO A 232 16.04 5.21 -36.68
CA PRO A 232 15.51 3.88 -36.38
C PRO A 232 16.54 3.08 -35.59
N GLY A 233 16.09 2.44 -34.50
CA GLY A 233 16.97 1.73 -33.57
C GLY A 233 17.66 2.59 -32.52
N SER A 234 17.51 3.94 -32.56
CA SER A 234 17.97 4.84 -31.49
C SER A 234 16.85 5.12 -30.51
N ALA A 235 17.04 4.73 -29.23
CA ALA A 235 16.16 5.10 -28.14
C ALA A 235 16.33 6.57 -27.69
N GLU A 236 17.31 7.27 -28.22
CA GLU A 236 17.71 8.60 -27.74
C GLU A 236 16.74 9.72 -28.15
N PHE A 237 15.96 9.53 -29.21
CA PHE A 237 14.99 10.52 -29.66
C PHE A 237 13.87 10.75 -28.64
N PHE A 238 13.35 9.68 -28.02
CA PHE A 238 12.30 9.70 -27.00
C PHE A 238 12.83 9.55 -25.59
N GLY A 239 14.09 9.29 -25.40
CA GLY A 239 14.72 9.15 -24.11
C GLY A 239 15.77 8.03 -24.08
N GLN A 240 16.34 7.85 -22.91
CA GLN A 240 17.26 6.77 -22.60
C GLN A 240 16.63 5.80 -21.60
N PRO A 241 17.18 4.58 -21.45
CA PRO A 241 16.67 3.59 -20.52
C PRO A 241 16.61 4.06 -19.07
N GLU A 242 17.53 4.95 -18.67
CA GLU A 242 17.62 5.45 -17.30
C GLU A 242 16.74 6.69 -17.10
N ALA A 243 15.93 6.69 -16.04
CA ALA A 243 15.07 7.78 -15.68
C ALA A 243 15.12 8.07 -14.18
N LEU A 244 15.05 9.37 -13.83
CA LEU A 244 14.84 9.84 -12.46
C LEU A 244 13.46 10.48 -12.36
N ALA A 245 12.58 9.89 -11.54
CA ALA A 245 11.26 10.44 -11.26
C ALA A 245 11.23 11.03 -9.85
N VAL A 246 10.62 12.20 -9.70
CA VAL A 246 10.33 12.82 -8.39
C VAL A 246 8.86 13.21 -8.39
N ASN A 247 8.11 12.64 -7.47
CA ASN A 247 6.67 12.86 -7.35
C ASN A 247 6.33 13.38 -5.96
N GLU A 248 5.43 14.36 -5.90
CA GLU A 248 4.81 14.83 -4.67
C GLU A 248 3.29 14.83 -4.84
N THR A 249 2.58 14.20 -3.90
CA THR A 249 1.12 14.16 -3.91
C THR A 249 0.60 14.65 -2.56
N LEU A 250 -0.29 15.63 -2.60
CA LEU A 250 -1.00 16.17 -1.44
C LEU A 250 -2.47 15.80 -1.52
N GLN A 251 -2.97 15.13 -0.49
CA GLN A 251 -4.38 14.80 -0.34
C GLN A 251 -4.94 15.50 0.89
N PHE A 252 -6.09 16.15 0.74
CA PHE A 252 -6.83 16.75 1.84
C PHE A 252 -8.18 16.06 1.92
N THR A 253 -8.50 15.47 3.08
CA THR A 253 -9.78 14.81 3.29
C THR A 253 -10.60 15.59 4.29
N PHE A 254 -11.80 15.98 3.89
CA PHE A 254 -12.86 16.47 4.74
C PHE A 254 -13.94 15.40 4.84
N GLU A 255 -14.29 15.01 6.06
CA GLU A 255 -15.38 14.08 6.31
C GLU A 255 -16.29 14.63 7.41
N LEU A 256 -17.59 14.70 7.12
CA LEU A 256 -18.64 15.06 8.08
C LEU A 256 -19.59 13.87 8.21
N PHE A 257 -19.84 13.41 9.42
CA PHE A 257 -20.69 12.26 9.62
C PHE A 257 -21.53 12.38 10.91
N ARG A 258 -22.63 11.66 10.91
CA ARG A 258 -23.51 11.56 12.07
C ARG A 258 -23.64 10.11 12.50
N GLY A 259 -23.68 9.89 13.83
CA GLY A 259 -23.94 8.59 14.42
C GLY A 259 -23.07 8.33 15.65
N ASP A 260 -23.29 7.20 16.27
CA ASP A 260 -22.42 6.66 17.32
C ASP A 260 -21.35 5.77 16.68
N THR A 261 -20.16 6.32 16.53
CA THR A 261 -19.11 5.72 15.70
C THR A 261 -18.30 4.64 16.40
N VAL A 262 -18.57 4.33 17.65
CA VAL A 262 -17.76 3.34 18.39
C VAL A 262 -18.12 1.91 17.98
N PHE A 263 -19.40 1.60 17.81
CA PHE A 263 -19.86 0.24 17.54
C PHE A 263 -20.96 0.14 16.48
N LYS A 264 -21.55 1.26 16.07
CA LYS A 264 -22.66 1.29 15.13
C LYS A 264 -22.25 1.90 13.79
N PRO A 265 -22.83 1.45 12.68
CA PRO A 265 -22.68 2.12 11.39
C PRO A 265 -23.17 3.56 11.50
N ARG A 266 -22.55 4.45 10.76
CA ARG A 266 -22.92 5.87 10.70
C ARG A 266 -24.33 6.03 10.15
N ASP A 267 -25.08 7.01 10.68
CA ASP A 267 -26.41 7.32 10.16
C ASP A 267 -26.29 7.91 8.74
N TRP A 268 -25.37 8.85 8.58
CA TRP A 268 -24.98 9.39 7.28
C TRP A 268 -23.53 9.93 7.33
N ALA A 269 -22.89 10.03 6.18
CA ALA A 269 -21.59 10.66 6.02
C ALA A 269 -21.48 11.38 4.68
N ILE A 270 -20.69 12.45 4.65
CA ILE A 270 -20.23 13.13 3.42
C ILE A 270 -18.71 13.16 3.50
N LYS A 271 -18.07 12.77 2.42
CA LYS A 271 -16.60 12.77 2.33
C LYS A 271 -16.15 13.41 1.03
N ILE A 272 -15.14 14.29 1.11
CA ILE A 272 -14.54 14.96 -0.03
C ILE A 272 -13.02 14.90 0.13
N THR A 273 -12.32 14.45 -0.90
CA THR A 273 -10.86 14.31 -0.91
C THR A 273 -10.27 14.91 -2.19
N PRO A 274 -10.08 16.24 -2.24
CA PRO A 274 -9.26 16.85 -3.27
C PRO A 274 -7.81 16.39 -3.15
N THR A 275 -7.20 16.14 -4.31
CA THR A 275 -5.84 15.64 -4.43
C THR A 275 -5.08 16.47 -5.45
N LEU A 276 -3.89 16.91 -5.08
CA LEU A 276 -2.99 17.69 -5.91
C LEU A 276 -1.72 16.87 -6.16
N SER A 277 -1.48 16.50 -7.41
CA SER A 277 -0.18 16.03 -7.86
C SER A 277 0.68 17.25 -8.20
N LEU A 278 1.62 17.56 -7.33
CA LEU A 278 2.60 18.63 -7.52
C LEU A 278 3.66 18.21 -8.52
N PRO A 279 4.54 19.13 -9.00
CA PRO A 279 5.32 18.86 -10.19
C PRO A 279 5.97 17.49 -10.17
N ASN A 280 5.42 16.58 -10.93
CA ASN A 280 6.06 15.33 -11.28
C ASN A 280 7.23 15.69 -12.18
N TYR A 281 8.40 15.80 -11.59
CA TYR A 281 9.61 15.96 -12.35
C TYR A 281 10.07 14.60 -12.83
N LEU A 282 10.15 14.44 -14.13
CA LEU A 282 10.74 13.28 -14.76
C LEU A 282 11.89 13.77 -15.64
N ASN A 283 13.12 13.59 -15.18
CA ASN A 283 14.26 13.59 -16.06
C ASN A 283 14.23 12.24 -16.76
N ALA A 284 13.32 12.15 -17.69
CA ALA A 284 13.19 10.92 -18.38
C ALA A 284 13.82 11.07 -19.72
N ARG A 285 14.68 10.26 -19.89
CA ARG A 285 15.08 9.72 -21.13
C ARG A 285 14.19 8.52 -21.45
N GLU A 286 12.92 8.62 -21.09
CA GLU A 286 11.95 7.53 -21.17
C GLU A 286 10.93 7.81 -22.27
N THR A 287 10.57 6.79 -23.05
CA THR A 287 9.46 6.88 -24.03
C THR A 287 8.14 7.18 -23.31
N GLY A 288 7.28 7.93 -23.98
CA GLY A 288 6.02 8.38 -23.42
C GLY A 288 6.13 9.65 -22.58
N VAL A 289 7.32 10.19 -22.38
CA VAL A 289 7.57 11.49 -21.74
C VAL A 289 7.96 12.53 -22.77
N VAL A 290 7.47 12.40 -23.97
CA VAL A 290 7.76 13.33 -25.06
C VAL A 290 6.97 14.60 -24.82
N ASN A 291 7.67 15.73 -24.79
CA ASN A 291 7.01 17.01 -24.92
C ASN A 291 6.46 17.13 -26.35
N ILE A 292 5.27 17.64 -26.50
CA ILE A 292 4.68 17.97 -27.81
C ILE A 292 5.63 18.92 -28.58
N ASP A 293 6.30 19.81 -27.87
CA ASP A 293 7.40 20.60 -28.39
C ASP A 293 8.71 19.85 -28.21
N VAL A 294 9.21 19.23 -29.25
CA VAL A 294 10.48 18.46 -29.28
C VAL A 294 11.71 19.26 -28.83
N ARG A 295 11.65 20.61 -28.90
CA ARG A 295 12.73 21.48 -28.44
C ARG A 295 12.91 21.44 -26.92
N ARG A 296 11.89 21.04 -26.18
CA ARG A 296 11.95 20.89 -24.73
C ARG A 296 12.63 19.61 -24.25
N GLY A 297 13.00 18.73 -25.19
CA GLY A 297 13.69 17.50 -24.89
C GLY A 297 12.85 16.49 -24.13
N THR A 298 13.49 15.63 -23.34
CA THR A 298 12.89 14.48 -22.64
C THR A 298 12.61 14.73 -21.15
N ASN A 299 12.83 15.96 -20.65
CA ASN A 299 12.48 16.32 -19.29
C ASN A 299 11.04 16.81 -19.24
N ARG A 300 10.31 16.39 -18.22
CA ARG A 300 8.93 16.80 -18.02
C ARG A 300 8.67 17.24 -16.59
N THR A 301 7.88 18.29 -16.44
CA THR A 301 7.27 18.73 -15.18
C THR A 301 5.78 18.88 -15.41
N ASP A 302 4.98 18.25 -14.58
CA ASP A 302 3.53 18.25 -14.72
C ASP A 302 2.81 18.38 -13.38
N THR A 303 1.64 18.98 -13.40
CA THR A 303 0.76 19.16 -12.23
C THR A 303 -0.66 18.77 -12.61
N HIS A 304 -1.36 18.11 -11.68
CA HIS A 304 -2.76 17.77 -11.87
C HIS A 304 -3.54 17.95 -10.58
N PHE A 305 -4.74 18.52 -10.68
CA PHE A 305 -5.71 18.58 -9.61
C PHE A 305 -6.85 17.58 -9.87
N SER A 306 -7.19 16.81 -8.85
CA SER A 306 -8.21 15.79 -8.93
C SER A 306 -9.13 15.81 -7.72
N LEU A 307 -10.32 15.23 -7.89
CA LEU A 307 -11.22 14.86 -6.82
C LEU A 307 -11.26 13.32 -6.75
N GLU A 308 -10.52 12.77 -5.78
CA GLU A 308 -10.40 11.32 -5.65
C GLU A 308 -11.56 10.69 -4.89
N GLU A 309 -12.16 11.44 -3.98
CA GLU A 309 -13.38 11.02 -3.29
C GLU A 309 -14.33 12.21 -3.17
N ALA A 310 -15.60 12.01 -3.50
CA ALA A 310 -16.68 12.96 -3.25
C ALA A 310 -17.99 12.18 -3.22
N PHE A 311 -18.39 11.72 -2.05
CA PHE A 311 -19.57 10.89 -1.91
C PHE A 311 -20.40 11.23 -0.67
N GLY A 312 -21.68 10.89 -0.76
CA GLY A 312 -22.60 10.79 0.36
C GLY A 312 -22.89 9.32 0.67
N GLU A 313 -23.03 9.03 1.94
CA GLU A 313 -23.47 7.72 2.47
C GLU A 313 -24.63 7.90 3.41
N VAL A 314 -25.61 7.01 3.34
CA VAL A 314 -26.74 6.97 4.25
C VAL A 314 -27.06 5.53 4.64
N LYS A 315 -27.23 5.30 5.93
CA LYS A 315 -27.73 4.04 6.45
C LYS A 315 -29.24 3.97 6.22
N LEU A 316 -29.65 2.98 5.43
CA LEU A 316 -31.05 2.79 5.10
C LEU A 316 -31.83 2.11 6.21
N ARG A 317 -31.20 1.11 6.84
CA ARG A 317 -31.85 0.29 7.86
C ARG A 317 -30.84 -0.43 8.75
N ASP A 318 -31.15 -0.54 10.04
CA ASP A 318 -30.59 -1.55 10.94
C ASP A 318 -31.32 -2.88 10.71
N VAL A 319 -30.58 -3.97 10.49
CA VAL A 319 -31.14 -5.29 10.15
C VAL A 319 -31.34 -6.13 11.41
N SER A 320 -30.44 -5.98 12.39
CA SER A 320 -30.53 -6.69 13.67
C SER A 320 -29.99 -5.83 14.84
N GLU A 321 -30.23 -6.29 16.05
CA GLU A 321 -29.65 -5.69 17.27
C GLU A 321 -28.13 -5.91 17.39
N ASN A 322 -27.56 -6.81 16.59
CA ASN A 322 -26.13 -7.11 16.52
C ASN A 322 -25.37 -6.22 15.54
N TYR A 323 -25.88 -5.02 15.26
CA TYR A 323 -25.27 -4.00 14.38
C TYR A 323 -25.21 -4.39 12.89
N ASP A 324 -26.05 -5.35 12.47
CA ASP A 324 -26.25 -5.61 11.06
C ASP A 324 -27.03 -4.46 10.41
N PHE A 325 -26.62 -4.08 9.21
CA PHE A 325 -27.17 -2.89 8.56
C PHE A 325 -27.17 -3.01 7.03
N VAL A 326 -27.88 -2.08 6.39
CA VAL A 326 -27.83 -1.80 4.96
C VAL A 326 -27.61 -0.31 4.76
N SER A 327 -26.61 0.03 3.95
CA SER A 327 -26.27 1.42 3.60
C SER A 327 -26.18 1.61 2.09
N LEU A 328 -26.47 2.83 1.65
CA LEU A 328 -26.29 3.30 0.27
C LEU A 328 -25.22 4.38 0.25
N ARG A 329 -24.27 4.27 -0.68
CA ARG A 329 -23.26 5.29 -0.95
C ARG A 329 -23.31 5.69 -2.42
N ALA A 330 -23.25 6.99 -2.70
CA ALA A 330 -23.24 7.51 -4.06
C ALA A 330 -22.26 8.67 -4.21
N GLY A 331 -21.58 8.72 -5.34
CA GLY A 331 -20.54 9.70 -5.66
C GLY A 331 -19.24 9.07 -6.09
N ILE A 332 -18.16 9.87 -6.16
CA ILE A 332 -16.81 9.38 -6.45
C ILE A 332 -16.28 8.70 -5.19
N GLN A 333 -16.05 7.40 -5.27
CA GLN A 333 -15.72 6.57 -4.13
C GLN A 333 -14.68 5.50 -4.46
N PRO A 334 -13.80 5.15 -3.47
CA PRO A 334 -12.87 4.04 -3.63
C PRO A 334 -13.62 2.70 -3.57
N PHE A 335 -13.18 1.76 -4.40
CA PHE A 335 -13.68 0.41 -4.37
C PHE A 335 -12.60 -0.59 -4.77
N VAL A 336 -12.43 -1.62 -3.97
CA VAL A 336 -11.62 -2.80 -4.28
C VAL A 336 -12.53 -4.00 -4.27
N SER A 337 -12.59 -4.71 -5.37
CA SER A 337 -13.61 -5.75 -5.58
C SER A 337 -13.24 -7.11 -5.02
N ASP A 338 -11.99 -7.34 -4.69
CA ASP A 338 -11.50 -8.59 -4.11
C ASP A 338 -10.37 -8.33 -3.09
N PHE A 339 -9.89 -9.37 -2.40
CA PHE A 339 -8.90 -9.22 -1.32
C PHE A 339 -7.54 -8.69 -1.77
N ARG A 340 -7.20 -8.77 -3.06
CA ARG A 340 -5.87 -8.44 -3.58
C ARG A 340 -5.86 -7.42 -4.71
N GLY A 341 -7.03 -6.99 -5.22
CA GLY A 341 -7.15 -6.02 -6.30
C GLY A 341 -6.90 -6.58 -7.70
N PHE A 342 -7.24 -7.85 -7.94
CA PHE A 342 -6.96 -8.49 -9.24
C PHE A 342 -7.87 -8.03 -10.38
N ILE A 343 -9.12 -7.65 -10.10
CA ILE A 343 -10.09 -7.36 -11.16
C ILE A 343 -10.43 -5.88 -11.23
N PHE A 344 -10.81 -5.28 -10.08
CA PHE A 344 -11.22 -3.88 -10.04
C PHE A 344 -10.83 -3.23 -8.72
N SER A 345 -9.92 -2.28 -8.80
CA SER A 345 -9.42 -1.49 -7.67
C SER A 345 -9.18 -0.06 -8.13
N ASP A 346 -10.09 0.86 -7.83
CA ASP A 346 -9.98 2.25 -8.26
C ASP A 346 -11.00 3.17 -7.57
N ASN A 347 -10.82 4.49 -7.76
CA ASN A 347 -11.75 5.53 -7.33
C ASN A 347 -12.58 5.99 -8.52
N ASN A 348 -13.89 5.75 -8.48
CA ASN A 348 -14.79 6.11 -9.59
C ASN A 348 -16.14 6.62 -9.14
N LEU A 349 -16.83 7.31 -10.06
CA LEU A 349 -18.18 7.78 -9.85
C LEU A 349 -19.17 6.60 -9.88
N GLY A 350 -19.93 6.40 -8.80
CA GLY A 350 -20.86 5.29 -8.75
C GLY A 350 -21.83 5.32 -7.61
N ALA A 351 -22.66 4.28 -7.55
CA ALA A 351 -23.58 4.00 -6.47
C ALA A 351 -23.33 2.57 -5.94
N ARG A 352 -23.36 2.41 -4.63
CA ARG A 352 -23.09 1.15 -3.95
C ARG A 352 -24.08 0.92 -2.83
N LEU A 353 -24.80 -0.20 -2.89
CA LEU A 353 -25.60 -0.76 -1.81
C LEU A 353 -24.77 -1.84 -1.12
N PHE A 354 -24.59 -1.73 0.18
CA PHE A 354 -23.77 -2.66 0.94
C PHE A 354 -24.29 -2.82 2.36
N GLY A 355 -23.86 -3.89 2.99
CA GLY A 355 -24.27 -4.18 4.35
C GLY A 355 -23.78 -5.55 4.82
N ASN A 356 -24.26 -5.92 5.99
CA ASN A 356 -24.00 -7.21 6.60
C ASN A 356 -25.30 -7.77 7.21
N PHE A 357 -25.26 -9.07 7.48
CA PHE A 357 -26.37 -9.79 8.13
C PHE A 357 -25.86 -11.02 8.88
N ALA A 358 -26.73 -11.59 9.73
CA ALA A 358 -26.43 -12.73 10.59
C ALA A 358 -25.26 -12.45 11.55
N SER A 359 -25.28 -11.32 12.27
CA SER A 359 -24.23 -10.89 13.20
C SER A 359 -22.87 -10.73 12.50
N ASN A 360 -22.87 -10.03 11.37
CA ASN A 360 -21.72 -9.77 10.51
C ASN A 360 -21.07 -11.03 9.90
N ARG A 361 -21.75 -12.17 9.93
CA ARG A 361 -21.21 -13.39 9.32
C ARG A 361 -21.17 -13.31 7.80
N TYR A 362 -22.15 -12.63 7.20
CA TYR A 362 -22.21 -12.39 5.77
C TYR A 362 -22.18 -10.90 5.48
N GLN A 363 -21.42 -10.52 4.46
CA GLN A 363 -21.36 -9.16 3.95
C GLN A 363 -21.63 -9.16 2.46
N PHE A 364 -22.27 -8.11 1.96
CA PHE A 364 -22.57 -7.98 0.54
C PHE A 364 -22.27 -6.58 0.01
N ASN A 365 -21.97 -6.51 -1.27
CA ASN A 365 -21.91 -5.28 -2.05
C ASN A 365 -22.60 -5.50 -3.39
N VAL A 366 -23.42 -4.54 -3.78
CA VAL A 366 -23.92 -4.40 -5.15
C VAL A 366 -23.60 -2.98 -5.59
N ALA A 367 -22.79 -2.84 -6.62
CA ALA A 367 -22.26 -1.55 -7.02
C ALA A 367 -22.36 -1.36 -8.55
N TYR A 368 -22.56 -0.11 -8.92
CA TYR A 368 -22.48 0.40 -10.29
C TYR A 368 -21.49 1.55 -10.32
N PHE A 369 -20.57 1.53 -11.28
CA PHE A 369 -19.60 2.60 -11.52
C PHE A 369 -19.69 3.05 -12.99
N SER A 370 -19.79 4.37 -13.17
CA SER A 370 -19.48 5.07 -14.41
C SER A 370 -18.04 5.54 -14.32
N MET A 371 -17.16 4.91 -15.09
CA MET A 371 -15.73 5.16 -14.98
C MET A 371 -15.39 6.60 -15.37
N LEU A 372 -14.45 7.19 -14.64
CA LEU A 372 -13.87 8.48 -14.97
C LEU A 372 -12.60 8.30 -15.81
N GLU A 373 -12.33 9.26 -16.69
CA GLU A 373 -11.03 9.34 -17.37
C GLU A 373 -9.93 9.63 -16.35
N LYS A 374 -8.73 9.16 -16.66
CA LYS A 374 -7.54 9.37 -15.81
C LYS A 374 -6.56 10.31 -16.48
N ASP A 375 -5.89 11.10 -15.66
CA ASP A 375 -4.75 11.87 -16.13
C ASP A 375 -3.58 10.96 -16.52
N THR A 376 -2.95 11.27 -17.63
CA THR A 376 -1.89 10.44 -18.25
C THR A 376 -0.72 10.19 -17.32
N ASN A 377 -0.32 11.19 -16.55
CA ASN A 377 0.94 11.20 -15.81
C ASN A 377 0.79 10.86 -14.34
N SER A 378 -0.27 11.34 -13.70
CA SER A 378 -0.54 11.08 -12.28
C SER A 378 -1.43 9.85 -12.06
N GLY A 379 -2.21 9.43 -13.06
CA GLY A 379 -3.22 8.38 -12.93
C GLY A 379 -4.44 8.79 -12.11
N LEU A 380 -4.52 10.04 -11.65
CA LEU A 380 -5.63 10.57 -10.88
C LEU A 380 -6.85 10.83 -11.74
N ASN A 381 -8.02 10.94 -11.12
CA ASN A 381 -9.27 11.20 -11.81
C ASN A 381 -9.25 12.53 -12.59
N ARG A 382 -9.84 12.51 -13.77
CA ARG A 382 -10.34 13.69 -14.48
C ARG A 382 -11.84 13.82 -14.24
N PHE A 383 -12.42 14.97 -14.58
CA PHE A 383 -13.87 15.18 -14.41
C PHE A 383 -14.71 14.62 -15.57
N ASP A 384 -14.06 14.07 -16.57
CA ASP A 384 -14.72 13.48 -17.74
C ASP A 384 -15.08 12.01 -17.52
N THR A 385 -16.20 11.57 -18.07
CA THR A 385 -16.62 10.17 -18.04
C THR A 385 -16.01 9.38 -19.19
N ARG A 386 -15.58 8.16 -18.92
CA ARG A 386 -14.88 7.29 -19.87
C ARG A 386 -15.79 6.48 -20.80
N HIS A 387 -17.09 6.63 -20.82
CA HIS A 387 -18.01 5.76 -21.55
C HIS A 387 -17.89 4.25 -21.21
N GLN A 388 -17.40 3.94 -20.04
CA GLN A 388 -17.26 2.58 -19.50
C GLN A 388 -18.09 2.45 -18.23
N ASN A 389 -18.90 1.38 -18.17
CA ASN A 389 -19.71 1.05 -17.00
C ASN A 389 -19.28 -0.28 -16.40
N VAL A 390 -19.14 -0.31 -15.07
CA VAL A 390 -18.77 -1.51 -14.32
C VAL A 390 -19.86 -1.82 -13.31
N TYR A 391 -20.35 -3.04 -13.32
CA TYR A 391 -21.32 -3.56 -12.36
C TYR A 391 -20.63 -4.64 -11.52
N VAL A 392 -20.84 -4.61 -10.23
CA VAL A 392 -20.20 -5.56 -9.28
C VAL A 392 -21.24 -6.08 -8.30
N ALA A 393 -21.21 -7.36 -8.04
CA ALA A 393 -21.93 -7.99 -6.93
C ALA A 393 -21.00 -8.95 -6.19
N ASN A 394 -20.82 -8.70 -4.88
CA ASN A 394 -19.95 -9.52 -4.01
C ASN A 394 -20.73 -10.02 -2.82
N LEU A 395 -20.47 -11.27 -2.45
CA LEU A 395 -20.93 -11.87 -1.21
C LEU A 395 -19.75 -12.49 -0.47
N TYR A 396 -19.58 -12.11 0.78
CA TYR A 396 -18.53 -12.62 1.67
C TYR A 396 -19.16 -13.47 2.75
N GLY A 397 -18.54 -14.62 3.06
CA GLY A 397 -18.87 -15.48 4.19
C GLY A 397 -17.69 -15.56 5.13
N GLN A 398 -17.82 -14.94 6.32
CA GLN A 398 -16.80 -15.01 7.37
C GLN A 398 -16.86 -16.35 8.09
N ASP A 399 -15.74 -16.75 8.65
CA ASP A 399 -15.58 -18.01 9.38
C ASP A 399 -16.01 -19.25 8.56
N PHE A 400 -15.74 -19.22 7.24
CA PHE A 400 -16.06 -20.32 6.34
C PHE A 400 -15.10 -21.47 6.58
N LEU A 401 -15.61 -22.67 6.88
CA LEU A 401 -14.89 -23.89 7.27
C LEU A 401 -14.16 -23.76 8.62
N LYS A 402 -13.45 -22.68 8.89
CA LYS A 402 -12.76 -22.40 10.16
C LYS A 402 -12.86 -20.91 10.51
N LYS A 403 -12.81 -20.62 11.82
CA LYS A 403 -12.74 -19.23 12.31
C LYS A 403 -11.48 -18.55 11.78
N GLY A 404 -11.66 -17.33 11.30
CA GLY A 404 -10.59 -16.49 10.74
C GLY A 404 -10.31 -16.72 9.26
N TYR A 405 -11.13 -17.51 8.53
CA TYR A 405 -11.06 -17.67 7.09
C TYR A 405 -12.33 -17.16 6.43
N THR A 406 -12.20 -16.24 5.48
CA THR A 406 -13.30 -15.61 4.75
C THR A 406 -13.30 -16.08 3.30
N ILE A 407 -14.46 -16.49 2.79
CA ILE A 407 -14.70 -16.80 1.37
C ILE A 407 -15.47 -15.66 0.72
N GLN A 408 -15.21 -15.39 -0.56
CA GLN A 408 -15.92 -14.41 -1.38
C GLN A 408 -16.33 -15.03 -2.69
N ALA A 409 -17.59 -14.88 -3.04
CA ALA A 409 -18.09 -15.04 -4.41
C ALA A 409 -18.33 -13.68 -5.04
N SER A 410 -17.94 -13.48 -6.30
CA SER A 410 -18.06 -12.19 -6.97
C SER A 410 -18.51 -12.33 -8.42
N LEU A 411 -19.30 -11.37 -8.86
CA LEU A 411 -19.72 -11.17 -10.24
C LEU A 411 -19.32 -9.75 -10.65
N HIS A 412 -18.69 -9.61 -11.81
CA HIS A 412 -18.41 -8.32 -12.41
C HIS A 412 -18.91 -8.31 -13.85
N PHE A 413 -19.38 -7.17 -14.30
CA PHE A 413 -19.69 -6.98 -15.71
C PHE A 413 -19.12 -5.64 -16.17
N ASN A 414 -18.30 -5.68 -17.21
CA ASN A 414 -17.65 -4.54 -17.84
C ASN A 414 -18.32 -4.26 -19.19
N ASP A 415 -18.89 -3.06 -19.35
CA ASP A 415 -19.44 -2.53 -20.61
C ASP A 415 -18.59 -1.32 -21.05
N ASP A 416 -17.50 -1.59 -21.77
CA ASP A 416 -16.58 -0.57 -22.29
C ASP A 416 -16.96 -0.26 -23.73
N ARG A 417 -17.50 0.95 -23.96
CA ARG A 417 -18.08 1.36 -25.23
C ARG A 417 -17.04 2.02 -26.13
N ARG A 418 -17.34 2.06 -27.41
CA ARG A 418 -16.53 2.73 -28.44
C ARG A 418 -16.28 4.18 -28.06
N SER A 419 -15.00 4.57 -28.01
CA SER A 419 -14.59 5.95 -27.78
C SER A 419 -13.20 6.21 -28.38
N VAL A 420 -12.83 7.47 -28.46
CA VAL A 420 -11.53 7.92 -28.92
C VAL A 420 -10.94 8.77 -27.81
N GLU A 421 -9.71 8.45 -27.39
CA GLU A 421 -8.99 9.18 -26.36
C GLU A 421 -7.53 9.39 -26.78
N PHE A 422 -7.07 10.61 -26.61
CA PHE A 422 -5.67 10.97 -26.77
C PHE A 422 -5.08 11.28 -25.40
N ASP A 423 -3.89 10.82 -25.16
CA ASP A 423 -3.17 11.17 -23.95
C ASP A 423 -2.76 12.65 -23.94
N ARG A 424 -2.21 13.11 -22.80
CA ARG A 424 -1.78 14.50 -22.65
C ARG A 424 -0.63 14.90 -23.61
N ASN A 425 0.07 13.90 -24.14
CA ASN A 425 1.16 14.11 -25.11
C ASN A 425 0.66 14.07 -26.56
N GLY A 426 -0.63 13.87 -26.79
CA GLY A 426 -1.25 13.81 -28.11
C GLY A 426 -1.17 12.44 -28.78
N PHE A 427 -0.79 11.37 -28.06
CA PHE A 427 -0.82 10.01 -28.58
C PHE A 427 -2.20 9.39 -28.41
N LEU A 428 -2.67 8.71 -29.47
CA LEU A 428 -3.92 7.96 -29.41
C LEU A 428 -3.74 6.75 -28.48
N VAL A 429 -4.54 6.70 -27.41
CA VAL A 429 -4.53 5.60 -26.42
C VAL A 429 -5.78 4.74 -26.47
N ARG A 430 -6.84 5.23 -27.09
CA ARG A 430 -8.08 4.47 -27.32
C ARG A 430 -8.69 4.89 -28.67
N PRO A 431 -8.79 3.98 -29.63
CA PRO A 431 -8.28 2.60 -29.61
C PRO A 431 -6.76 2.51 -29.57
N ALA A 432 -6.23 1.34 -29.19
CA ALA A 432 -4.78 1.10 -29.16
C ALA A 432 -4.17 1.22 -30.57
N LEU A 433 -2.99 1.86 -30.67
CA LEU A 433 -2.22 1.98 -31.91
C LEU A 433 -1.51 0.66 -32.25
N ILE A 434 -2.29 -0.34 -32.58
CA ILE A 434 -1.80 -1.65 -33.01
C ILE A 434 -2.83 -2.33 -33.90
N GLY A 435 -2.40 -2.94 -34.99
CA GLY A 435 -3.27 -3.69 -35.88
C GLY A 435 -4.41 -2.84 -36.47
N ASP A 436 -5.67 -3.20 -36.21
CA ASP A 436 -6.87 -2.51 -36.67
C ASP A 436 -7.26 -1.36 -35.73
N VAL A 437 -6.79 -0.17 -36.00
CA VAL A 437 -6.98 1.04 -35.16
C VAL A 437 -8.36 1.65 -35.40
N ARG A 438 -9.41 0.95 -34.97
CA ARG A 438 -10.82 1.44 -35.04
C ARG A 438 -11.47 1.35 -33.67
N PRO A 439 -12.30 2.35 -33.27
CA PRO A 439 -13.03 2.30 -32.01
C PRO A 439 -13.90 1.04 -31.91
N HIS A 440 -13.83 0.33 -30.80
CA HIS A 440 -14.53 -0.93 -30.57
C HIS A 440 -15.15 -0.99 -29.17
N SER A 441 -16.07 -1.93 -28.95
CA SER A 441 -16.76 -2.14 -27.68
C SER A 441 -16.43 -3.50 -27.11
N ILE A 442 -16.19 -3.53 -25.80
CA ILE A 442 -15.87 -4.73 -25.05
C ILE A 442 -16.95 -4.96 -23.99
N LYS A 443 -17.58 -6.14 -24.00
CA LYS A 443 -18.56 -6.55 -23.00
C LYS A 443 -18.13 -7.88 -22.41
N VAL A 444 -17.69 -7.88 -21.14
CA VAL A 444 -17.15 -9.06 -20.49
C VAL A 444 -17.68 -9.16 -19.06
N GLY A 445 -18.20 -10.35 -18.73
CA GLY A 445 -18.55 -10.75 -17.38
C GLY A 445 -17.44 -11.57 -16.75
N TYR A 446 -17.24 -11.39 -15.44
CA TYR A 446 -16.30 -12.14 -14.64
C TYR A 446 -17.02 -12.83 -13.50
N LEU A 447 -16.78 -14.12 -13.32
CA LEU A 447 -17.20 -14.91 -12.17
C LEU A 447 -15.97 -15.23 -11.33
N GLY A 448 -15.99 -14.82 -10.06
CA GLY A 448 -14.87 -14.95 -9.14
C GLY A 448 -15.19 -15.76 -7.89
N LEU A 449 -14.21 -16.52 -7.45
CA LEU A 449 -14.18 -17.18 -6.14
C LEU A 449 -12.84 -16.88 -5.48
N SER A 450 -12.87 -16.20 -4.35
CA SER A 450 -11.66 -15.80 -3.61
C SER A 450 -11.78 -16.19 -2.14
N GLY A 451 -10.65 -16.39 -1.48
CA GLY A 451 -10.60 -16.61 -0.05
C GLY A 451 -9.36 -16.00 0.56
N ASP A 452 -9.49 -15.52 1.79
CA ASP A 452 -8.40 -14.94 2.56
C ASP A 452 -8.56 -15.23 4.05
N GLY A 453 -7.45 -15.53 4.73
CA GLY A 453 -7.44 -15.75 6.17
C GLY A 453 -6.44 -16.80 6.60
N HIS A 454 -6.67 -17.40 7.78
CA HIS A 454 -5.75 -18.38 8.34
C HIS A 454 -6.43 -19.73 8.66
N LEU A 455 -5.72 -20.80 8.41
CA LEU A 455 -6.08 -22.17 8.75
C LEU A 455 -5.04 -22.70 9.76
N GLY A 456 -5.25 -22.40 11.05
CA GLY A 456 -4.25 -22.64 12.07
C GLY A 456 -3.06 -21.66 11.91
N ARG A 457 -1.85 -22.18 11.65
CA ARG A 457 -0.64 -21.36 11.42
C ARG A 457 -0.44 -20.99 9.94
N LEU A 458 -1.21 -21.58 9.04
CA LEU A 458 -1.10 -21.29 7.62
C LEU A 458 -2.00 -20.12 7.27
N ASN A 459 -1.44 -19.02 6.80
CA ASN A 459 -2.19 -17.96 6.14
C ASN A 459 -2.35 -18.35 4.68
N LEU A 460 -3.56 -18.27 4.17
CA LEU A 460 -3.91 -18.67 2.82
C LEU A 460 -4.76 -17.59 2.16
N THR A 461 -4.31 -17.12 1.02
CA THR A 461 -5.11 -16.29 0.10
C THR A 461 -5.19 -17.02 -1.23
N HIS A 462 -6.35 -17.07 -1.82
CA HIS A 462 -6.52 -17.56 -3.18
C HIS A 462 -7.58 -16.78 -3.95
N SER A 463 -7.46 -16.78 -5.27
CA SER A 463 -8.46 -16.20 -6.16
C SER A 463 -8.49 -16.99 -7.46
N PHE A 464 -9.69 -17.24 -7.94
CA PHE A 464 -9.96 -17.82 -9.26
C PHE A 464 -11.01 -16.97 -9.97
N TYR A 465 -10.74 -16.63 -11.23
CA TYR A 465 -11.68 -15.90 -12.07
C TYR A 465 -11.86 -16.55 -13.42
N TYR A 466 -13.10 -16.58 -13.87
CA TYR A 466 -13.48 -16.90 -15.23
C TYR A 466 -14.07 -15.68 -15.90
N ALA A 467 -13.53 -15.28 -17.06
CA ALA A 467 -14.01 -14.18 -17.86
C ALA A 467 -14.66 -14.69 -19.14
N ALA A 468 -15.84 -14.19 -19.45
CA ALA A 468 -16.58 -14.53 -20.66
C ALA A 468 -17.27 -13.31 -21.25
N GLY A 469 -17.21 -13.17 -22.59
CA GLY A 469 -17.81 -12.03 -23.25
C GLY A 469 -17.48 -11.90 -24.71
N ARG A 470 -17.46 -10.67 -25.19
CA ARG A 470 -17.20 -10.33 -26.58
C ARG A 470 -16.50 -8.98 -26.69
N ASP A 471 -15.49 -8.92 -27.56
CA ASP A 471 -14.95 -7.72 -28.15
C ASP A 471 -15.46 -7.65 -29.60
N ASP A 472 -16.13 -6.59 -29.97
CA ASP A 472 -16.78 -6.50 -31.29
C ASP A 472 -15.75 -6.30 -32.41
N ARG A 473 -14.52 -5.84 -32.04
CA ARG A 473 -13.39 -5.69 -32.97
C ARG A 473 -12.07 -5.57 -32.23
N ASN A 474 -11.48 -6.69 -31.92
CA ASN A 474 -10.16 -6.66 -31.27
C ASN A 474 -9.10 -6.11 -32.25
N PRO A 475 -8.28 -5.13 -31.84
CA PRO A 475 -7.30 -4.50 -32.73
C PRO A 475 -6.22 -5.47 -33.23
N ILE A 476 -5.79 -6.43 -32.45
CA ILE A 476 -4.78 -7.43 -32.83
C ILE A 476 -5.38 -8.47 -33.76
N ALA A 477 -6.53 -9.02 -33.43
CA ALA A 477 -7.23 -10.01 -34.28
C ALA A 477 -7.85 -9.41 -35.54
N GLY A 478 -8.06 -8.08 -35.62
CA GLY A 478 -8.71 -7.37 -36.73
C GLY A 478 -10.18 -7.74 -36.94
N ARG A 479 -10.82 -8.41 -35.99
CA ARG A 479 -12.17 -8.95 -36.06
C ARG A 479 -12.86 -9.00 -34.73
N SER A 480 -14.14 -9.34 -34.74
CA SER A 480 -14.87 -9.68 -33.52
C SER A 480 -14.38 -11.00 -32.92
N VAL A 481 -14.13 -10.99 -31.62
CA VAL A 481 -13.68 -12.18 -30.88
C VAL A 481 -14.57 -12.49 -29.69
N ARG A 482 -14.71 -13.77 -29.38
CA ARG A 482 -15.39 -14.25 -28.17
C ARG A 482 -14.36 -14.46 -27.08
N VAL A 483 -14.56 -13.80 -25.95
CA VAL A 483 -13.70 -13.92 -24.78
C VAL A 483 -14.09 -15.13 -23.96
N LYS A 484 -13.11 -15.99 -23.63
CA LYS A 484 -13.21 -17.09 -22.66
C LYS A 484 -11.86 -17.28 -22.04
N SER A 485 -11.64 -16.80 -20.85
CA SER A 485 -10.32 -16.86 -20.20
C SER A 485 -10.39 -17.09 -18.70
N HIS A 486 -9.29 -17.52 -18.12
CA HIS A 486 -9.17 -17.90 -16.72
C HIS A 486 -7.96 -17.23 -16.07
N MET A 487 -8.06 -17.00 -14.77
CA MET A 487 -6.97 -16.59 -13.92
C MET A 487 -7.03 -17.33 -12.58
N ALA A 488 -5.89 -17.69 -12.04
CA ALA A 488 -5.75 -18.25 -10.71
C ALA A 488 -4.55 -17.66 -9.97
N ALA A 489 -4.75 -17.38 -8.70
CA ALA A 489 -3.72 -16.91 -7.78
C ALA A 489 -3.82 -17.65 -6.45
N VAL A 490 -2.69 -18.03 -5.88
CA VAL A 490 -2.61 -18.65 -4.55
C VAL A 490 -1.37 -18.12 -3.85
N GLU A 491 -1.53 -17.70 -2.61
CA GLU A 491 -0.44 -17.35 -1.70
C GLU A 491 -0.62 -18.08 -0.39
N ALA A 492 0.42 -18.77 0.05
CA ALA A 492 0.50 -19.43 1.35
C ALA A 492 1.65 -18.85 2.15
N SER A 493 1.43 -18.58 3.43
CA SER A 493 2.50 -18.10 4.31
C SER A 493 2.39 -18.66 5.73
N VAL A 494 3.55 -18.77 6.39
CA VAL A 494 3.65 -19.20 7.77
C VAL A 494 4.47 -18.18 8.55
N ASP A 495 3.90 -17.76 9.68
CA ASP A 495 4.56 -16.87 10.61
C ASP A 495 5.34 -17.69 11.65
N LYS A 496 6.61 -17.34 11.83
CA LYS A 496 7.47 -17.89 12.88
C LYS A 496 8.26 -16.76 13.54
N ASP A 497 7.88 -16.41 14.75
CA ASP A 497 8.46 -15.32 15.52
C ASP A 497 8.39 -13.98 14.73
N TYR A 498 9.54 -13.42 14.39
CA TYR A 498 9.67 -12.19 13.60
C TYR A 498 9.80 -12.43 12.08
N LEU A 499 9.62 -13.68 11.63
CA LEU A 499 9.75 -14.08 10.22
C LEU A 499 8.41 -14.54 9.68
N ARG A 500 8.12 -14.16 8.43
CA ARG A 500 7.06 -14.73 7.61
C ARG A 500 7.65 -15.30 6.34
N PHE A 501 7.50 -16.61 6.17
CA PHE A 501 7.84 -17.31 4.93
C PHE A 501 6.61 -17.35 4.04
N ARG A 502 6.77 -17.00 2.77
CA ARG A 502 5.68 -16.88 1.81
C ARG A 502 6.03 -17.55 0.50
N GLY A 503 5.07 -18.29 -0.05
CA GLY A 503 5.11 -18.85 -1.39
C GLY A 503 3.85 -18.43 -2.15
N SER A 504 4.01 -17.91 -3.37
CA SER A 504 2.88 -17.49 -4.18
C SER A 504 2.98 -18.01 -5.60
N PHE A 505 1.82 -18.31 -6.18
CA PHE A 505 1.68 -18.72 -7.57
C PHE A 505 0.59 -17.86 -8.22
N PHE A 506 0.87 -17.37 -9.40
CA PHE A 506 -0.08 -16.63 -10.24
C PHE A 506 -0.07 -17.19 -11.65
N TRP A 507 -1.25 -17.38 -12.20
CA TRP A 507 -1.46 -17.76 -13.59
C TRP A 507 -2.58 -16.94 -14.20
N ALA A 508 -2.28 -16.31 -15.34
CA ALA A 508 -3.25 -15.72 -16.25
C ALA A 508 -3.13 -16.44 -17.60
N GLN A 509 -4.26 -16.88 -18.12
CA GLN A 509 -4.31 -17.57 -19.41
C GLN A 509 -3.85 -16.62 -20.53
N GLY A 510 -3.12 -17.12 -21.52
CA GLY A 510 -2.74 -16.43 -22.73
C GLY A 510 -3.50 -16.96 -23.95
N ASP A 511 -3.53 -16.18 -25.00
CA ASP A 511 -4.12 -16.53 -26.28
C ASP A 511 -3.18 -17.37 -27.13
N SER A 512 -3.71 -18.39 -27.77
CA SER A 512 -2.94 -19.34 -28.57
C SER A 512 -3.00 -19.09 -30.09
N ASP A 513 -3.96 -18.31 -30.55
CA ASP A 513 -4.06 -17.90 -31.96
C ASP A 513 -4.66 -16.49 -32.09
N PRO A 514 -3.81 -15.46 -32.19
CA PRO A 514 -4.25 -14.06 -32.23
C PRO A 514 -5.09 -13.70 -33.46
N ARG A 515 -5.25 -14.60 -34.43
CA ARG A 515 -5.96 -14.36 -35.68
C ARG A 515 -7.35 -15.01 -35.72
N ASP A 516 -7.66 -15.88 -34.79
CA ASP A 516 -8.96 -16.57 -34.78
C ASP A 516 -10.09 -15.69 -34.19
N ALA A 517 -11.28 -16.23 -34.04
CA ALA A 517 -12.46 -15.53 -33.47
C ALA A 517 -12.60 -15.77 -31.95
N LYS A 518 -11.57 -16.27 -31.29
CA LYS A 518 -11.56 -16.52 -29.85
C LYS A 518 -10.43 -15.72 -29.22
N ALA A 519 -10.68 -15.14 -28.07
CA ALA A 519 -9.67 -14.47 -27.23
C ALA A 519 -9.61 -15.18 -25.90
N THR A 520 -8.51 -15.89 -25.65
CA THR A 520 -8.32 -16.71 -24.46
C THR A 520 -7.33 -16.11 -23.46
N GLY A 521 -6.67 -15.00 -23.79
CA GLY A 521 -5.84 -14.25 -22.86
C GLY A 521 -6.68 -13.60 -21.78
N PHE A 522 -6.23 -13.66 -20.53
CA PHE A 522 -6.93 -13.03 -19.41
C PHE A 522 -6.49 -11.57 -19.26
N ASP A 523 -7.47 -10.69 -19.11
CA ASP A 523 -7.25 -9.30 -18.75
C ASP A 523 -8.29 -8.83 -17.73
N ALA A 524 -7.93 -7.89 -16.87
CA ALA A 524 -8.77 -7.36 -15.81
C ALA A 524 -9.57 -6.13 -16.28
N ILE A 525 -10.41 -5.56 -15.43
CA ILE A 525 -11.08 -4.29 -15.68
C ILE A 525 -10.11 -3.14 -15.41
N PHE A 526 -9.69 -3.03 -14.14
CA PHE A 526 -8.74 -2.03 -13.67
C PHE A 526 -8.04 -2.60 -12.41
N ASP A 527 -7.01 -3.40 -12.61
CA ASP A 527 -6.28 -4.09 -11.54
C ASP A 527 -5.31 -3.17 -10.81
N ASP A 528 -5.04 -3.47 -9.54
CA ASP A 528 -3.96 -2.91 -8.72
C ASP A 528 -3.52 -3.97 -7.70
N PRO A 529 -2.87 -5.05 -8.17
CA PRO A 529 -2.67 -6.22 -7.35
C PRO A 529 -1.55 -6.05 -6.33
N ASN A 530 -1.89 -6.24 -5.06
CA ASN A 530 -0.89 -6.42 -4.00
C ASN A 530 -0.53 -7.91 -3.87
N PHE A 531 0.30 -8.40 -4.79
CA PHE A 531 0.65 -9.81 -4.90
C PHE A 531 2.08 -9.98 -5.41
N THR A 532 2.74 -11.12 -5.15
CA THR A 532 4.10 -11.46 -5.64
C THR A 532 5.16 -10.36 -5.45
N GLY A 533 5.14 -9.70 -4.29
CA GLY A 533 6.05 -8.59 -3.96
C GLY A 533 5.43 -7.20 -4.09
N GLY A 534 4.27 -7.08 -4.74
CA GLY A 534 3.52 -5.82 -4.85
C GLY A 534 4.38 -4.66 -5.36
N GLN A 535 4.34 -3.53 -4.67
CA GLN A 535 5.10 -2.33 -5.02
C GLN A 535 6.63 -2.49 -5.05
N PHE A 536 7.19 -3.55 -4.46
CA PHE A 536 8.63 -3.79 -4.47
C PHE A 536 9.09 -4.60 -5.68
N SER A 537 8.22 -5.40 -6.32
CA SER A 537 8.53 -6.13 -7.53
C SER A 537 8.79 -5.19 -8.71
N PHE A 538 9.85 -5.43 -9.47
CA PHE A 538 10.13 -4.67 -10.70
C PHE A 538 9.00 -4.84 -11.71
N TRP A 539 8.57 -6.08 -11.93
CA TRP A 539 7.54 -6.41 -12.91
C TRP A 539 6.19 -5.74 -12.61
N ASN A 540 5.77 -5.73 -11.35
CA ASN A 540 4.52 -5.11 -10.95
C ASN A 540 4.58 -3.56 -10.94
N ARG A 541 5.74 -3.00 -10.56
CA ARG A 541 5.90 -1.56 -10.40
C ARG A 541 6.14 -0.83 -11.71
N GLN A 542 6.86 -1.45 -12.66
CA GLN A 542 7.34 -0.76 -13.87
C GLN A 542 6.45 -1.04 -15.08
N GLY A 543 6.22 0.00 -15.87
CA GLY A 543 5.70 -0.16 -17.22
C GLY A 543 6.82 -0.55 -18.19
N ILE A 544 6.54 -1.53 -19.02
CA ILE A 544 7.47 -2.00 -20.06
C ILE A 544 6.77 -1.90 -21.40
N ARG A 545 7.25 -1.00 -22.27
CA ARG A 545 6.72 -0.80 -23.61
C ARG A 545 7.23 -1.88 -24.56
N LEU A 546 6.39 -2.26 -25.54
CA LEU A 546 6.83 -3.08 -26.67
C LEU A 546 7.40 -2.21 -27.79
N THR A 547 8.51 -2.64 -28.33
CA THR A 547 9.18 -1.96 -29.47
C THR A 547 8.28 -1.94 -30.69
N GLN A 548 8.27 -0.82 -31.41
CA GLN A 548 7.56 -0.65 -32.69
C GLN A 548 6.03 -0.83 -32.61
N THR A 549 5.46 -0.70 -31.42
CA THR A 549 4.04 -0.79 -31.20
C THR A 549 3.53 0.35 -30.32
N GLY A 550 2.23 0.68 -30.40
CA GLY A 550 1.60 1.64 -29.50
C GLY A 550 1.13 1.03 -28.18
N VAL A 551 1.62 -0.16 -27.80
CA VAL A 551 1.15 -0.89 -26.61
C VAL A 551 2.30 -1.21 -25.64
N GLY A 552 1.95 -1.44 -24.38
CA GLY A 552 2.88 -1.92 -23.35
C GLY A 552 2.83 -3.44 -23.21
N LEU A 553 3.95 -4.04 -22.88
CA LEU A 553 3.99 -5.43 -22.45
C LEU A 553 3.32 -5.58 -21.08
N VAL A 554 3.69 -4.75 -20.14
CA VAL A 554 3.08 -4.64 -18.81
C VAL A 554 3.02 -3.16 -18.40
N HIS A 555 2.05 -2.81 -17.55
CA HIS A 555 1.82 -1.44 -17.08
C HIS A 555 2.16 -1.29 -15.60
N PRO A 556 2.45 -0.06 -15.12
CA PRO A 556 2.66 0.18 -13.70
C PRO A 556 1.47 -0.30 -12.85
N ASN A 557 1.77 -0.94 -11.74
CA ASN A 557 0.79 -1.53 -10.82
C ASN A 557 -0.14 -2.56 -11.51
N SER A 558 0.42 -3.36 -12.41
CA SER A 558 -0.24 -4.52 -13.01
C SER A 558 0.76 -5.66 -13.16
N ILE A 559 0.29 -6.89 -12.99
CA ILE A 559 1.11 -8.10 -13.23
C ILE A 559 0.80 -8.75 -14.57
N LEU A 560 -0.24 -8.27 -15.27
CA LEU A 560 -0.72 -8.84 -16.52
C LEU A 560 0.04 -8.27 -17.73
N PRO A 561 0.60 -9.11 -18.60
CA PRO A 561 1.15 -8.67 -19.89
C PRO A 561 0.01 -8.44 -20.90
N SER A 562 -0.80 -7.42 -20.64
CA SER A 562 -2.11 -7.22 -21.26
C SER A 562 -2.04 -6.67 -22.69
N LEU A 563 -0.92 -6.14 -23.14
CA LEU A 563 -0.76 -5.50 -24.45
C LEU A 563 -1.77 -4.36 -24.68
N ARG A 564 -2.11 -3.61 -23.63
CA ARG A 564 -2.90 -2.38 -23.74
C ARG A 564 -2.03 -1.20 -24.19
N SER A 565 -2.64 -0.18 -24.72
CA SER A 565 -1.98 1.10 -24.97
C SER A 565 -1.61 1.83 -23.67
N SER A 566 -2.51 1.78 -22.70
CA SER A 566 -2.37 2.33 -21.35
C SER A 566 -3.27 1.54 -20.40
N LYS A 567 -2.82 1.32 -19.17
CA LYS A 567 -3.65 0.69 -18.13
C LYS A 567 -4.87 1.57 -17.80
N THR A 568 -4.63 2.87 -17.65
CA THR A 568 -5.62 3.81 -17.13
C THR A 568 -6.54 4.39 -18.20
N GLN A 569 -6.07 4.51 -19.44
CA GLN A 569 -6.79 5.15 -20.55
C GLN A 569 -7.14 4.18 -21.69
N GLY A 570 -6.38 3.07 -21.84
CA GLY A 570 -6.60 2.03 -22.83
C GLY A 570 -7.71 1.05 -22.46
N GLN A 571 -8.18 0.27 -23.42
CA GLN A 571 -9.18 -0.77 -23.23
C GLN A 571 -8.55 -2.11 -22.84
N ALA A 572 -9.32 -2.99 -22.19
CA ALA A 572 -8.92 -4.35 -21.92
C ALA A 572 -8.62 -5.12 -23.21
N ASN A 573 -7.63 -6.00 -23.20
CA ASN A 573 -7.29 -6.79 -24.37
C ASN A 573 -7.08 -8.27 -24.00
N PHE A 574 -7.92 -9.12 -24.55
CA PHE A 574 -7.92 -10.56 -24.29
C PHE A 574 -7.13 -11.37 -25.34
N VAL A 575 -6.50 -10.68 -26.29
CA VAL A 575 -5.50 -11.27 -27.20
C VAL A 575 -4.12 -10.90 -26.69
N ASN A 576 -3.67 -11.58 -25.65
CA ASN A 576 -2.45 -11.30 -24.90
C ASN A 576 -1.71 -12.59 -24.53
N PRO A 577 -0.43 -12.54 -24.18
CA PRO A 577 0.36 -13.73 -23.93
C PRO A 577 0.05 -14.45 -22.61
N GLY A 578 -0.65 -13.82 -21.64
CA GLY A 578 -0.79 -14.36 -20.31
C GLY A 578 0.54 -14.64 -19.61
N ILE A 579 0.50 -15.07 -18.34
CA ILE A 579 1.72 -15.19 -17.54
C ILE A 579 1.61 -16.29 -16.49
N PHE A 580 2.74 -16.90 -16.15
CA PHE A 580 2.98 -17.61 -14.91
C PHE A 580 3.97 -16.83 -14.04
N ILE A 581 3.67 -16.69 -12.76
CA ILE A 581 4.59 -16.13 -11.76
C ILE A 581 4.72 -17.12 -10.61
N TYR A 582 5.95 -17.48 -10.27
CA TYR A 582 6.29 -18.27 -9.09
C TYR A 582 7.08 -17.38 -8.15
N ASN A 583 6.58 -17.18 -6.94
CA ASN A 583 7.19 -16.30 -5.95
C ASN A 583 7.63 -17.06 -4.71
N ALA A 584 8.81 -16.72 -4.21
CA ALA A 584 9.26 -17.03 -2.86
C ALA A 584 9.55 -15.70 -2.13
N GLY A 585 8.94 -15.51 -0.98
CA GLY A 585 9.04 -14.28 -0.20
C GLY A 585 9.44 -14.55 1.25
N LEU A 586 10.14 -13.58 1.84
CA LEU A 586 10.50 -13.55 3.24
C LEU A 586 10.26 -12.15 3.80
N ASP A 587 9.39 -12.03 4.78
CA ASP A 587 9.18 -10.80 5.53
C ASP A 587 9.86 -10.93 6.89
N VAL A 588 10.59 -9.90 7.30
CA VAL A 588 11.36 -9.87 8.54
C VAL A 588 11.03 -8.62 9.33
N GLU A 589 10.48 -8.76 10.52
CA GLU A 589 10.33 -7.67 11.48
C GLU A 589 11.66 -7.47 12.21
N VAL A 590 12.61 -6.75 11.56
CA VAL A 590 13.98 -6.54 12.06
C VAL A 590 13.97 -5.87 13.43
N THR A 591 13.10 -4.90 13.59
CA THR A 591 12.77 -4.24 14.87
C THR A 591 11.30 -3.83 14.82
N GLN A 592 10.75 -3.37 15.94
CA GLN A 592 9.39 -2.80 15.98
C GLN A 592 9.20 -1.61 15.00
N ARG A 593 10.30 -0.98 14.55
CA ARG A 593 10.31 0.19 13.67
C ARG A 593 10.64 -0.15 12.22
N ILE A 594 11.31 -1.27 11.98
CA ILE A 594 11.88 -1.63 10.68
C ILE A 594 11.36 -3.00 10.28
N LYS A 595 10.67 -3.05 9.16
CA LYS A 595 10.27 -4.27 8.46
C LYS A 595 11.03 -4.36 7.14
N ALA A 596 11.64 -5.51 6.87
CA ALA A 596 12.25 -5.83 5.58
C ALA A 596 11.42 -6.89 4.86
N VAL A 597 11.33 -6.79 3.54
CA VAL A 597 10.58 -7.70 2.67
C VAL A 597 11.47 -8.10 1.51
N PHE A 598 11.70 -9.40 1.33
CA PHE A 598 12.47 -9.97 0.23
C PHE A 598 11.53 -10.78 -0.67
N ASN A 599 11.68 -10.64 -1.99
CA ASN A 599 10.94 -11.46 -2.96
C ASN A 599 11.87 -11.92 -4.08
N LEU A 600 11.60 -13.12 -4.55
CA LEU A 600 12.15 -13.69 -5.75
C LEU A 600 10.98 -14.18 -6.61
N ASN A 601 10.82 -13.60 -7.79
CA ASN A 601 9.82 -14.02 -8.78
C ASN A 601 10.53 -14.68 -9.96
N TYR A 602 10.04 -15.85 -10.38
CA TYR A 602 10.32 -16.42 -11.69
C TYR A 602 9.11 -16.16 -12.60
N LEU A 603 9.35 -15.47 -13.72
CA LEU A 603 8.32 -14.98 -14.63
C LEU A 603 8.42 -15.72 -15.97
N ARG A 604 7.26 -16.17 -16.49
CA ARG A 604 7.18 -16.90 -17.75
C ARG A 604 5.87 -16.59 -18.46
N PHE A 605 5.90 -16.33 -19.77
CA PHE A 605 4.70 -16.25 -20.62
C PHE A 605 3.96 -17.59 -20.65
N HIS A 606 2.63 -17.53 -20.58
CA HIS A 606 1.81 -18.70 -20.82
C HIS A 606 1.81 -19.07 -22.31
N ARG A 607 1.64 -18.07 -23.17
CA ARG A 607 1.65 -18.14 -24.62
C ARG A 607 2.53 -17.04 -25.20
N THR A 608 3.10 -17.24 -26.38
CA THR A 608 3.95 -16.24 -27.06
C THR A 608 3.42 -15.84 -28.42
N GLU A 609 2.43 -16.54 -28.91
CA GLU A 609 1.80 -16.36 -30.22
C GLU A 609 1.30 -14.92 -30.46
N PRO A 610 0.66 -14.22 -29.50
CA PRO A 610 0.31 -12.81 -29.69
C PRO A 610 1.52 -11.89 -29.86
N LEU A 611 2.61 -12.14 -29.11
CA LEU A 611 3.85 -11.36 -29.23
C LEU A 611 4.54 -11.63 -30.57
N GLU A 612 4.62 -12.88 -30.98
CA GLU A 612 5.19 -13.27 -32.28
C GLU A 612 4.45 -12.61 -33.44
N TYR A 613 3.12 -12.55 -33.34
CA TYR A 613 2.28 -11.94 -34.36
C TYR A 613 2.47 -10.42 -34.46
N ILE A 614 2.40 -9.70 -33.35
CA ILE A 614 2.48 -8.23 -33.34
C ILE A 614 3.90 -7.70 -33.59
N LEU A 615 4.94 -8.46 -33.24
CA LEU A 615 6.35 -8.10 -33.45
C LEU A 615 6.91 -8.67 -34.77
N PHE A 616 6.09 -9.39 -35.54
CA PHE A 616 6.53 -10.05 -36.78
C PHE A 616 7.75 -10.96 -36.59
N GLN A 617 7.81 -11.68 -35.47
CA GLN A 617 8.90 -12.57 -35.10
C GLN A 617 8.46 -14.03 -35.15
N ASN A 618 9.30 -14.90 -35.72
CA ASN A 618 8.92 -16.31 -35.90
C ASN A 618 8.97 -17.16 -34.64
N ARG A 619 9.68 -16.71 -33.59
CA ARG A 619 9.87 -17.52 -32.40
C ARG A 619 10.30 -16.66 -31.22
N ILE A 620 9.44 -16.58 -30.20
CA ILE A 620 9.71 -15.94 -28.91
C ILE A 620 9.67 -17.04 -27.84
N ARG A 621 10.73 -17.16 -27.04
CA ARG A 621 10.76 -18.12 -25.92
C ARG A 621 9.91 -17.61 -24.76
N LYS A 622 9.47 -18.55 -23.91
CA LYS A 622 8.50 -18.21 -22.85
C LYS A 622 9.13 -17.59 -21.60
N GLU A 623 10.42 -17.68 -21.40
CA GLU A 623 11.09 -17.20 -20.18
C GLU A 623 11.20 -15.66 -20.20
N ILE A 624 10.49 -14.99 -19.27
CA ILE A 624 10.60 -13.54 -19.05
C ILE A 624 11.85 -13.23 -18.21
N GLY A 625 12.08 -13.96 -17.13
CA GLY A 625 13.27 -13.82 -16.30
C GLY A 625 13.02 -13.94 -14.81
N TYR A 626 13.97 -13.42 -14.04
CA TYR A 626 13.94 -13.40 -12.59
C TYR A 626 13.84 -11.97 -12.08
N ASP A 627 12.87 -11.71 -11.21
CA ASP A 627 12.68 -10.42 -10.53
C ASP A 627 13.03 -10.59 -9.06
N TYR A 628 14.08 -9.91 -8.62
CA TYR A 628 14.55 -9.86 -7.25
C TYR A 628 14.15 -8.53 -6.64
N SER A 629 13.55 -8.52 -5.46
CA SER A 629 13.23 -7.27 -4.80
C SER A 629 13.47 -7.29 -3.30
N LEU A 630 13.84 -6.12 -2.80
CA LEU A 630 14.02 -5.79 -1.39
C LEU A 630 13.21 -4.54 -1.07
N GLY A 631 12.34 -4.63 -0.09
CA GLY A 631 11.61 -3.52 0.49
C GLY A 631 11.99 -3.29 1.94
N VAL A 632 12.05 -2.04 2.39
CA VAL A 632 12.24 -1.67 3.80
C VAL A 632 11.22 -0.60 4.17
N ALA A 633 10.39 -0.90 5.17
CA ALA A 633 9.48 0.07 5.78
C ALA A 633 10.04 0.49 7.13
N TYR A 634 10.19 1.80 7.35
CA TYR A 634 10.73 2.39 8.58
C TYR A 634 9.73 3.37 9.20
N ARG A 635 9.36 3.13 10.45
CA ARG A 635 8.47 3.96 11.27
C ARG A 635 9.25 4.52 12.47
N PRO A 636 9.93 5.66 12.33
CA PRO A 636 10.85 6.17 13.34
C PRO A 636 10.20 6.42 14.70
N LEU A 637 8.93 6.83 14.69
CA LEU A 637 8.16 7.16 15.90
C LEU A 637 7.21 6.05 16.36
N LEU A 638 7.28 4.86 15.74
CA LEU A 638 6.34 3.73 15.95
C LEU A 638 4.87 4.09 15.64
N ILE A 639 4.64 5.13 14.88
CA ILE A 639 3.33 5.61 14.43
C ILE A 639 3.28 5.59 12.92
N ASN A 640 2.09 5.53 12.35
CA ASN A 640 1.91 5.54 10.90
C ASN A 640 1.82 6.94 10.30
N ASN A 641 1.90 7.98 11.11
CA ASN A 641 1.86 9.38 10.64
C ASN A 641 3.15 9.82 9.97
N LEU A 642 4.26 9.13 10.24
CA LEU A 642 5.54 9.32 9.58
C LEU A 642 6.09 7.96 9.19
N THR A 643 6.13 7.67 7.90
CA THR A 643 6.67 6.43 7.37
C THR A 643 7.65 6.69 6.23
N PHE A 644 8.75 5.96 6.25
CA PHE A 644 9.71 5.89 5.15
C PHE A 644 9.62 4.50 4.52
N THR A 645 9.58 4.46 3.20
CA THR A 645 9.64 3.20 2.45
C THR A 645 10.79 3.27 1.45
N PHE A 646 11.65 2.28 1.46
CA PHE A 646 12.74 2.12 0.50
C PHE A 646 12.52 0.83 -0.27
N GLY A 647 12.78 0.86 -1.56
CA GLY A 647 12.68 -0.32 -2.39
C GLY A 647 13.83 -0.39 -3.40
N ALA A 648 14.30 -1.61 -3.62
CA ALA A 648 15.26 -1.95 -4.65
C ALA A 648 14.76 -3.17 -5.39
N ALA A 649 14.68 -3.12 -6.71
CA ALA A 649 14.25 -4.22 -7.54
C ALA A 649 15.18 -4.39 -8.75
N LEU A 650 15.37 -5.64 -9.17
CA LEU A 650 16.22 -6.03 -10.27
C LEU A 650 15.52 -7.11 -11.10
N LEU A 651 15.19 -6.80 -12.34
CA LEU A 651 14.76 -7.81 -13.32
C LEU A 651 15.96 -8.26 -14.16
N ARG A 652 16.32 -9.54 -14.03
CA ARG A 652 17.29 -10.19 -14.92
C ARG A 652 16.54 -10.77 -16.11
N PRO A 653 16.71 -10.20 -17.32
CA PRO A 653 15.99 -10.64 -18.50
C PRO A 653 16.29 -12.10 -18.87
N GLY A 654 15.23 -12.88 -19.06
CA GLY A 654 15.28 -14.24 -19.57
C GLY A 654 15.37 -14.26 -21.10
N ARG A 655 15.42 -15.47 -21.65
CA ARG A 655 15.58 -15.65 -23.10
C ARG A 655 14.41 -15.10 -23.91
N GLY A 656 13.17 -15.27 -23.44
CA GLY A 656 11.99 -14.77 -24.13
C GLY A 656 11.89 -13.25 -24.10
N PHE A 657 12.25 -12.63 -22.97
CA PHE A 657 12.31 -11.18 -22.86
C PHE A 657 13.35 -10.59 -23.82
N ARG A 658 14.52 -11.22 -23.92
CA ARG A 658 15.55 -10.81 -24.89
C ARG A 658 15.10 -10.99 -26.35
N ASP A 659 14.36 -12.08 -26.66
CA ASP A 659 13.82 -12.32 -27.99
C ASP A 659 12.88 -11.18 -28.44
N ILE A 660 12.09 -10.59 -27.53
CA ILE A 660 11.19 -9.47 -27.82
C ILE A 660 11.95 -8.25 -28.35
N TYR A 661 13.12 -7.97 -27.78
CA TYR A 661 13.91 -6.78 -28.11
C TYR A 661 15.07 -7.07 -29.09
N THR A 662 15.08 -8.25 -29.75
CA THR A 662 16.04 -8.63 -30.76
C THR A 662 15.34 -8.74 -32.12
N ASP A 663 15.69 -7.90 -33.07
CA ASP A 663 15.17 -8.01 -34.44
C ASP A 663 15.89 -9.14 -35.21
N ARG A 664 15.22 -10.27 -35.37
CA ARG A 664 15.71 -11.43 -36.11
C ARG A 664 15.31 -11.42 -37.57
N THR A 665 14.44 -10.51 -38.00
CA THR A 665 13.92 -10.45 -39.36
C THR A 665 14.83 -9.64 -40.30
N ARG A 666 15.73 -8.83 -39.76
CA ARG A 666 16.63 -7.99 -40.50
C ARG A 666 18.00 -8.65 -40.66
N ASN A 667 18.20 -9.36 -41.75
CA ASN A 667 19.54 -9.57 -42.27
C ASN A 667 20.04 -8.23 -42.80
N CYS A 668 20.73 -7.46 -41.98
CA CYS A 668 21.28 -6.17 -42.37
C CYS A 668 22.57 -6.39 -43.13
N PRO A 669 22.67 -5.92 -44.40
CA PRO A 669 23.97 -5.89 -45.08
C PRO A 669 24.92 -4.98 -44.28
N ALA A 670 26.17 -5.40 -44.17
CA ALA A 670 27.21 -4.67 -43.44
C ALA A 670 27.45 -3.21 -43.93
N SER A 671 26.84 -2.81 -45.04
CA SER A 671 26.94 -1.48 -45.64
C SER A 671 25.89 -0.45 -45.13
N VAL A 672 24.94 -0.84 -44.28
CA VAL A 672 23.91 0.07 -43.76
C VAL A 672 24.09 0.21 -42.24
N SER A 673 25.23 0.81 -41.87
CA SER A 673 25.70 0.83 -40.46
C SER A 673 24.88 1.70 -39.49
N ASP A 674 24.03 2.60 -39.99
CA ASP A 674 23.31 3.53 -39.08
C ASP A 674 21.94 3.03 -38.61
N PHE A 675 21.47 1.91 -39.13
CA PHE A 675 20.11 1.39 -38.89
C PHE A 675 20.05 0.00 -38.26
N CYS A 676 21.14 -0.71 -38.22
CA CYS A 676 21.19 -2.06 -37.68
C CYS A 676 22.48 -2.26 -36.90
N THR A 677 22.35 -2.70 -35.67
CA THR A 677 23.48 -3.32 -34.99
C THR A 677 23.77 -4.67 -35.67
N PRO A 678 25.05 -5.11 -35.82
CA PRO A 678 25.41 -6.38 -36.44
C PRO A 678 24.65 -7.59 -35.86
N ASP A 679 24.12 -7.46 -34.64
CA ASP A 679 23.42 -8.50 -33.89
C ASP A 679 21.88 -8.38 -33.93
N GLY A 680 21.31 -7.42 -34.70
CA GLY A 680 19.87 -7.18 -34.76
C GLY A 680 19.27 -6.71 -33.43
N VAL A 681 20.06 -6.23 -32.49
CA VAL A 681 19.62 -5.81 -31.16
C VAL A 681 19.15 -4.36 -31.21
N ILE A 682 17.86 -4.13 -31.02
CA ILE A 682 17.26 -2.78 -31.00
C ILE A 682 17.61 -2.06 -29.69
N ILE A 683 17.62 -2.80 -28.57
CA ILE A 683 18.01 -2.34 -27.23
C ILE A 683 18.83 -3.46 -26.62
N ASP A 684 19.93 -3.15 -25.92
CA ASP A 684 20.72 -4.17 -25.25
C ASP A 684 19.90 -4.86 -24.13
N PRO A 685 19.27 -6.02 -24.42
CA PRO A 685 18.40 -6.70 -23.45
C PRO A 685 19.19 -7.55 -22.45
N SER A 686 20.52 -7.55 -22.56
CA SER A 686 21.39 -8.34 -21.68
C SER A 686 21.61 -7.63 -20.33
N LYS A 687 21.50 -6.31 -20.30
CA LYS A 687 21.69 -5.53 -19.09
C LYS A 687 20.50 -5.69 -18.15
N PRO A 688 20.73 -5.87 -16.84
CA PRO A 688 19.66 -5.92 -15.86
C PRO A 688 18.83 -4.63 -15.84
N LEU A 689 17.53 -4.77 -15.67
CA LEU A 689 16.61 -3.66 -15.46
C LEU A 689 16.47 -3.47 -13.95
N PHE A 690 16.47 -2.24 -13.47
CA PHE A 690 16.42 -1.97 -12.03
C PHE A 690 15.49 -0.82 -11.67
N SER A 691 15.08 -0.79 -10.44
CA SER A 691 14.37 0.32 -9.78
C SER A 691 14.91 0.49 -8.36
N LEU A 692 15.26 1.73 -8.02
CA LEU A 692 15.62 2.13 -6.66
C LEU A 692 14.72 3.29 -6.29
N PHE A 693 13.93 3.15 -5.22
CA PHE A 693 13.05 4.22 -4.80
C PHE A 693 13.06 4.47 -3.30
N ALA A 694 12.76 5.69 -2.94
CA ALA A 694 12.49 6.12 -1.58
C ALA A 694 11.19 6.92 -1.55
N GLN A 695 10.36 6.65 -0.55
CA GLN A 695 9.10 7.33 -0.34
C GLN A 695 9.00 7.79 1.12
N LEU A 696 8.60 9.04 1.30
CA LEU A 696 8.21 9.62 2.58
C LEU A 696 6.70 9.86 2.56
N LYS A 697 6.01 9.35 3.57
CA LYS A 697 4.58 9.62 3.77
C LYS A 697 4.37 10.30 5.12
N LEU A 698 3.73 11.46 5.08
CA LEU A 698 3.29 12.23 6.23
C LEU A 698 1.76 12.22 6.28
N ILE A 699 1.18 11.94 7.44
CA ILE A 699 -0.27 11.93 7.66
C ILE A 699 -0.58 12.79 8.89
N PHE A 700 -1.41 13.80 8.67
CA PHE A 700 -2.01 14.61 9.74
C PHE A 700 -3.46 14.21 9.97
#